data_7ea31d5a37e7f4a785fb2dc929d5766a
#
_entry.id   7ea31d5a37e7f4a785fb2dc929d5766a
#
_cell.length_a   1.000
_cell.length_b   1.000
_cell.length_c   1.000
_cell.angle_alpha   90.00
_cell.angle_beta   90.00
_cell.angle_gamma   90.00
#
_symmetry.space_group_name_H-M   'P 1'
#
loop_
_entity.id
_entity.type
_entity.pdbx_description
1 polymer ?
#
loop_
_entity_poly.entity_id
_entity_poly.type
_entity_poly.pdbx_seq_one_letter_code
_entity_poly.pdbx_strand_id
1 'polypeptide(L)'
;LRNSLEYTAQKLEEINASTLNERGLKGRFWETYLRPSIDNFQSKLKALSPLEKNYFYAVYNFITKELYTSKSGDVDYEGRTGAASLWLSTLAEKCEAGEIIYDLRIKENHAADEHKAGLTFSFFKKEKAGKTLLNESAVNDITGDKAIGNDITGNEASASKTVRSEALETETSLPNFRQGDAIILYERNRDTDNVTNKMVFKGNIEYLTENEISIRLRATQQNPSVLPAESLYAIEHDTMDTTFRSMYQGLYIYLSARKERRDLLLSQRPPRFDESLDSMISRSEDDFTRIALKAKAAQDYFLLIGPPGTGKTSCALKKMVETFHADKDAQILLLSYTNRAVDEICKSLASIAPAVDFIRVGSELSCDEAYREHLIENELSSCNRRSEVYERIRNCRIIVGTVAAISGKPELFRLKHFDVAIIDEATQILEPQLLGILCARGEDGKDAIDKFVLIGDHKQLPAVVQQNTEQSAIYDESLLSIGLTNLKDSLFERLYRNCTATVHRSYDMLCRQGRMHPEVALFANRAFYGGRLIPVGLPHQIESSDTICRLAFYPSVPEKAGASAKINYSEARIVADLAARIYEDHQTDFDESRTLGIITPYRSQIALIKKEIESLGIPALNRILVDTVERFQGSERDVIIYSFCVNY
;
A
#
# COMPACT_ATOMS: atom_id res chain seq x y z
N LEU A 1 23.06 18.61 4.12
CA LEU A 1 22.32 17.68 5.00
C LEU A 1 22.60 17.90 6.50
N ARG A 2 23.84 18.18 6.96
CA ARG A 2 24.12 18.63 8.34
C ARG A 2 23.28 19.87 8.70
N ASN A 3 23.28 20.86 7.83
CA ASN A 3 22.48 22.10 8.00
C ASN A 3 20.96 21.84 8.11
N SER A 4 20.44 20.70 7.63
CA SER A 4 18.99 20.43 7.71
C SER A 4 18.52 19.98 9.08
N LEU A 5 19.34 19.24 9.86
CA LEU A 5 19.00 18.86 11.22
C LEU A 5 19.09 20.06 12.16
N GLU A 6 20.16 20.85 12.08
CA GLU A 6 20.34 22.08 12.84
C GLU A 6 19.24 23.09 12.55
N TYR A 7 18.90 23.29 11.27
CA TYR A 7 17.80 24.17 10.87
C TYR A 7 16.45 23.67 11.40
N THR A 8 16.18 22.36 11.31
CA THR A 8 14.95 21.77 11.85
C THR A 8 14.88 21.92 13.37
N ALA A 9 15.99 21.69 14.07
CA ALA A 9 16.11 21.89 15.50
C ALA A 9 15.79 23.35 15.87
N GLN A 10 16.46 24.31 15.21
CA GLN A 10 16.21 25.73 15.43
C GLN A 10 14.75 26.09 15.21
N LYS A 11 14.14 25.67 14.09
CA LYS A 11 12.74 25.99 13.79
C LYS A 11 11.75 25.41 14.79
N LEU A 12 11.95 24.17 15.21
CA LEU A 12 11.08 23.53 16.19
C LEU A 12 11.26 24.09 17.62
N GLU A 13 12.47 24.55 17.98
CA GLU A 13 12.72 25.21 19.26
C GLU A 13 12.19 26.65 19.30
N GLU A 14 12.13 27.34 18.16
CA GLU A 14 11.50 28.66 18.00
C GLU A 14 9.97 28.62 18.13
N ILE A 15 9.33 27.46 17.93
CA ILE A 15 7.87 27.32 18.06
C ILE A 15 7.46 27.47 19.53
N ASN A 16 6.75 28.56 19.84
CA ASN A 16 6.17 28.79 21.15
C ASN A 16 4.82 29.51 21.02
N ALA A 17 4.12 29.70 22.14
CA ALA A 17 2.80 30.31 22.12
C ALA A 17 2.82 31.75 21.56
N SER A 18 3.92 32.50 21.71
CA SER A 18 4.04 33.84 21.16
C SER A 18 4.32 33.84 19.67
N THR A 19 5.26 33.00 19.19
CA THR A 19 5.60 32.93 17.76
C THR A 19 4.45 32.34 16.90
N LEU A 20 3.63 31.44 17.44
CA LEU A 20 2.47 30.91 16.75
C LEU A 20 1.22 31.80 16.84
N ASN A 21 1.24 32.81 17.70
CA ASN A 21 0.14 33.77 17.88
C ASN A 21 0.45 35.17 17.34
N GLU A 22 1.12 35.26 16.22
CA GLU A 22 1.44 36.57 15.58
C GLU A 22 0.19 37.42 15.30
N ARG A 23 -0.95 36.80 15.04
CA ARG A 23 -2.23 37.48 14.81
C ARG A 23 -2.97 37.85 16.08
N GLY A 24 -2.39 37.59 17.26
CA GLY A 24 -2.96 37.95 18.57
C GLY A 24 -4.29 37.25 18.85
N LEU A 25 -4.42 35.95 18.52
CA LEU A 25 -5.60 35.15 18.84
C LEU A 25 -5.88 35.23 20.35
N LYS A 26 -7.11 35.53 20.71
CA LYS A 26 -7.63 35.64 22.07
C LYS A 26 -8.87 34.80 22.23
N GLY A 27 -9.22 34.46 23.46
CA GLY A 27 -10.45 33.78 23.79
C GLY A 27 -10.24 32.35 24.28
N ARG A 28 -11.35 31.72 24.68
CA ARG A 28 -11.37 30.43 25.37
C ARG A 28 -10.63 29.31 24.60
N PHE A 29 -10.78 29.26 23.28
CA PHE A 29 -10.16 28.21 22.47
C PHE A 29 -8.62 28.31 22.50
N TRP A 30 -8.07 29.54 22.37
CA TRP A 30 -6.63 29.77 22.48
C TRP A 30 -6.10 29.40 23.86
N GLU A 31 -6.70 29.96 24.92
CA GLU A 31 -6.20 29.80 26.29
C GLU A 31 -6.42 28.38 26.86
N THR A 32 -7.50 27.71 26.47
CA THR A 32 -7.83 26.39 27.04
C THR A 32 -7.22 25.24 26.26
N TYR A 33 -7.04 25.38 24.94
CA TYR A 33 -6.65 24.24 24.09
C TYR A 33 -5.32 24.47 23.37
N LEU A 34 -5.15 25.55 22.61
CA LEU A 34 -3.98 25.70 21.75
C LEU A 34 -2.71 26.02 22.54
N ARG A 35 -2.75 27.07 23.38
CA ARG A 35 -1.59 27.47 24.18
C ARG A 35 -1.07 26.35 25.08
N PRO A 36 -1.89 25.67 25.91
CA PRO A 36 -1.41 24.56 26.72
C PRO A 36 -0.83 23.40 25.88
N SER A 37 -1.36 23.14 24.69
CA SER A 37 -0.82 22.11 23.79
C SER A 37 0.56 22.47 23.27
N ILE A 38 0.79 23.75 22.90
CA ILE A 38 2.08 24.26 22.46
C ILE A 38 3.11 24.20 23.60
N ASP A 39 2.72 24.69 24.78
CA ASP A 39 3.59 24.71 25.96
C ASP A 39 3.97 23.29 26.41
N ASN A 40 3.02 22.35 26.35
CA ASN A 40 3.26 20.93 26.63
C ASN A 40 4.21 20.29 25.60
N PHE A 41 4.04 20.58 24.30
CA PHE A 41 4.96 20.12 23.27
C PHE A 41 6.39 20.60 23.55
N GLN A 42 6.57 21.89 23.81
CA GLN A 42 7.88 22.48 24.10
C GLN A 42 8.53 21.91 25.36
N SER A 43 7.74 21.72 26.42
CA SER A 43 8.21 21.10 27.65
C SER A 43 8.74 19.69 27.42
N LYS A 44 7.99 18.86 26.67
CA LYS A 44 8.39 17.49 26.35
C LYS A 44 9.63 17.45 25.46
N LEU A 45 9.69 18.30 24.43
CA LEU A 45 10.85 18.37 23.53
C LEU A 45 12.13 18.77 24.28
N LYS A 46 12.04 19.74 25.19
CA LYS A 46 13.17 20.18 26.05
C LYS A 46 13.64 19.07 27.00
N ALA A 47 12.74 18.22 27.47
CA ALA A 47 13.05 17.14 28.39
C ALA A 47 13.79 15.95 27.75
N LEU A 48 13.86 15.88 26.42
CA LEU A 48 14.57 14.83 25.71
C LEU A 48 16.10 14.96 25.86
N SER A 49 16.78 13.81 25.90
CA SER A 49 18.24 13.75 25.79
C SER A 49 18.73 14.23 24.41
N PRO A 50 20.02 14.56 24.23
CA PRO A 50 20.55 14.96 22.92
C PRO A 50 20.28 13.93 21.82
N LEU A 51 20.48 12.65 22.08
CA LEU A 51 20.21 11.57 21.13
C LEU A 51 18.72 11.50 20.75
N GLU A 52 17.82 11.57 21.75
CA GLU A 52 16.38 11.54 21.53
C GLU A 52 15.91 12.75 20.70
N LYS A 53 16.51 13.93 20.92
CA LYS A 53 16.26 15.13 20.11
C LYS A 53 16.73 14.95 18.67
N ASN A 54 17.96 14.48 18.46
CA ASN A 54 18.49 14.23 17.12
C ASN A 54 17.63 13.24 16.36
N TYR A 55 17.17 12.18 17.03
CA TYR A 55 16.23 11.21 16.45
C TYR A 55 14.90 11.89 16.08
N PHE A 56 14.31 12.66 16.98
CA PHE A 56 13.07 13.37 16.73
C PHE A 56 13.19 14.31 15.52
N TYR A 57 14.25 15.10 15.44
CA TYR A 57 14.46 16.05 14.35
C TYR A 57 14.71 15.33 13.01
N ALA A 58 15.48 14.25 13.01
CA ALA A 58 15.74 13.47 11.82
C ALA A 58 14.44 12.85 11.25
N VAL A 59 13.63 12.23 12.11
CA VAL A 59 12.34 11.63 11.73
C VAL A 59 11.35 12.70 11.27
N TYR A 60 11.24 13.83 11.98
CA TYR A 60 10.39 14.96 11.59
C TYR A 60 10.76 15.48 10.19
N ASN A 61 12.05 15.69 9.96
CA ASN A 61 12.56 16.17 8.68
C ASN A 61 12.29 15.17 7.55
N PHE A 62 12.49 13.88 7.82
CA PHE A 62 12.18 12.81 6.86
C PHE A 62 10.70 12.81 6.49
N ILE A 63 9.78 12.84 7.46
CA ILE A 63 8.34 12.87 7.21
C ILE A 63 7.98 14.11 6.38
N THR A 64 8.54 15.27 6.71
CA THR A 64 8.25 16.52 6.00
C THR A 64 8.74 16.49 4.55
N LYS A 65 9.95 15.99 4.31
CA LYS A 65 10.49 15.83 2.95
C LYS A 65 9.68 14.80 2.16
N GLU A 66 9.34 13.68 2.77
CA GLU A 66 8.56 12.64 2.13
C GLU A 66 7.17 13.15 1.72
N LEU A 67 6.49 13.89 2.60
CA LEU A 67 5.24 14.58 2.31
C LEU A 67 5.40 15.55 1.13
N TYR A 68 6.47 16.35 1.12
CA TYR A 68 6.73 17.30 0.06
C TYR A 68 7.02 16.59 -1.27
N THR A 69 7.91 15.59 -1.27
CA THR A 69 8.28 14.84 -2.48
C THR A 69 7.09 14.07 -3.03
N SER A 70 6.25 13.47 -2.18
CA SER A 70 5.04 12.78 -2.62
C SER A 70 4.05 13.70 -3.33
N LYS A 71 4.04 14.98 -2.97
CA LYS A 71 3.13 15.98 -3.58
C LYS A 71 3.73 16.68 -4.79
N SER A 72 4.98 17.13 -4.71
CA SER A 72 5.60 17.96 -5.75
C SER A 72 6.40 17.17 -6.80
N GLY A 73 6.70 15.90 -6.53
CA GLY A 73 7.64 15.11 -7.35
C GLY A 73 9.10 15.47 -7.09
N ASP A 74 10.00 14.68 -7.66
CA ASP A 74 11.45 14.96 -7.63
C ASP A 74 11.76 16.03 -8.66
N VAL A 75 12.38 17.14 -8.23
CA VAL A 75 12.67 18.31 -9.06
C VAL A 75 13.81 18.03 -10.06
N ASP A 76 14.62 17.02 -9.78
CA ASP A 76 15.85 16.72 -10.53
C ASP A 76 15.67 15.70 -11.67
N TYR A 77 14.47 15.19 -11.90
CA TYR A 77 14.19 14.25 -12.99
C TYR A 77 13.29 14.89 -14.06
N GLU A 78 13.64 14.73 -15.34
CA GLU A 78 12.85 15.20 -16.50
C GLU A 78 11.44 14.60 -16.61
N GLY A 79 11.04 13.74 -15.67
CA GLY A 79 9.71 13.18 -15.52
C GLY A 79 9.06 13.58 -14.20
N ARG A 80 7.95 14.30 -14.25
CA ARG A 80 7.14 14.65 -13.08
C ARG A 80 6.59 13.38 -12.43
N THR A 81 7.01 13.05 -11.19
CA THR A 81 6.66 11.77 -10.52
C THR A 81 5.72 11.90 -9.33
N GLY A 82 5.44 13.10 -8.83
CA GLY A 82 4.60 13.30 -7.65
C GLY A 82 3.09 13.42 -7.96
N ALA A 83 2.26 13.30 -6.93
CA ALA A 83 0.81 13.42 -7.04
C ALA A 83 0.33 14.77 -7.61
N ALA A 84 1.03 15.87 -7.30
CA ALA A 84 0.75 17.16 -7.91
C ALA A 84 1.06 17.18 -9.41
N SER A 85 2.03 16.37 -9.87
CA SER A 85 2.30 16.21 -11.29
C SER A 85 1.15 15.51 -12.01
N LEU A 86 0.56 14.48 -11.38
CA LEU A 86 -0.65 13.83 -11.90
C LEU A 86 -1.80 14.82 -12.02
N TRP A 87 -2.02 15.66 -11.00
CA TRP A 87 -3.09 16.67 -11.05
C TRP A 87 -2.87 17.75 -12.09
N LEU A 88 -1.61 18.08 -12.40
CA LEU A 88 -1.23 19.07 -13.41
C LEU A 88 -0.99 18.47 -14.80
N SER A 89 -0.95 17.14 -14.93
CA SER A 89 -0.80 16.45 -16.20
C SER A 89 -2.00 16.68 -17.11
N THR A 90 -1.78 16.61 -18.40
CA THR A 90 -2.84 16.70 -19.41
C THR A 90 -3.79 15.52 -19.31
N LEU A 91 -5.01 15.67 -19.83
CA LEU A 91 -5.97 14.56 -19.87
C LEU A 91 -5.41 13.33 -20.60
N ALA A 92 -4.68 13.55 -21.70
CA ALA A 92 -4.07 12.47 -22.48
C ALA A 92 -3.06 11.66 -21.64
N GLU A 93 -2.17 12.36 -20.91
CA GLU A 93 -1.19 11.73 -20.01
C GLU A 93 -1.88 10.95 -18.88
N LYS A 94 -2.97 11.50 -18.29
CA LYS A 94 -3.74 10.81 -17.25
C LYS A 94 -4.45 9.57 -17.77
N CYS A 95 -4.98 9.64 -18.99
CA CYS A 95 -5.62 8.49 -19.65
C CYS A 95 -4.59 7.41 -20.00
N GLU A 96 -3.43 7.78 -20.52
CA GLU A 96 -2.33 6.85 -20.80
C GLU A 96 -1.84 6.14 -19.54
N ALA A 97 -1.78 6.88 -18.41
CA ALA A 97 -1.42 6.32 -17.12
C ALA A 97 -2.54 5.50 -16.46
N GLY A 98 -3.79 5.58 -16.97
CA GLY A 98 -4.95 4.95 -16.35
C GLY A 98 -5.36 5.57 -15.00
N GLU A 99 -4.99 6.83 -14.75
CA GLU A 99 -5.15 7.53 -13.46
C GLU A 99 -6.42 8.40 -13.38
N ILE A 100 -7.25 8.39 -14.42
CA ILE A 100 -8.50 9.14 -14.48
C ILE A 100 -9.61 8.31 -15.11
N ILE A 101 -10.83 8.42 -14.56
CA ILE A 101 -12.08 8.08 -15.24
C ILE A 101 -12.86 9.39 -15.38
N TYR A 102 -13.30 9.71 -16.59
CA TYR A 102 -13.97 10.98 -16.91
C TYR A 102 -15.22 10.77 -17.74
N ASP A 103 -15.95 11.86 -18.02
CA ASP A 103 -17.27 11.86 -18.67
C ASP A 103 -18.32 11.04 -17.89
N LEU A 104 -18.17 11.01 -16.56
CA LEU A 104 -19.08 10.35 -15.65
C LEU A 104 -20.38 11.13 -15.52
N ARG A 105 -21.53 10.44 -15.61
CA ARG A 105 -22.86 11.04 -15.40
C ARG A 105 -23.52 10.42 -14.17
N ILE A 106 -24.07 11.26 -13.30
CA ILE A 106 -24.78 10.79 -12.11
C ILE A 106 -26.00 9.99 -12.57
N LYS A 107 -26.08 8.74 -12.13
CA LYS A 107 -27.23 7.85 -12.30
C LYS A 107 -28.10 7.87 -11.03
N GLU A 108 -27.47 7.80 -9.85
CA GLU A 108 -28.13 7.85 -8.55
C GLU A 108 -27.34 8.78 -7.62
N ASN A 109 -28.06 9.61 -6.85
CA ASN A 109 -27.44 10.55 -5.92
C ASN A 109 -28.03 10.36 -4.52
N HIS A 110 -27.26 9.73 -3.65
CA HIS A 110 -27.53 9.53 -2.23
C HIS A 110 -26.51 10.29 -1.36
N ALA A 111 -25.87 11.34 -1.90
CA ALA A 111 -24.81 12.09 -1.21
C ALA A 111 -25.27 12.76 0.09
N ALA A 112 -26.56 13.03 0.25
CA ALA A 112 -27.16 13.62 1.45
C ALA A 112 -27.53 12.57 2.51
N ASP A 113 -27.53 11.28 2.20
CA ASP A 113 -27.87 10.20 3.12
C ASP A 113 -26.72 9.98 4.12
N GLU A 114 -26.99 10.17 5.40
CA GLU A 114 -25.98 10.03 6.47
C GLU A 114 -25.42 8.59 6.58
N HIS A 115 -26.16 7.60 6.14
CA HIS A 115 -25.74 6.20 6.21
C HIS A 115 -25.05 5.72 4.93
N LYS A 116 -25.44 6.27 3.77
CA LYS A 116 -24.89 5.83 2.48
C LYS A 116 -23.87 6.78 1.89
N ALA A 117 -24.15 8.10 1.93
CA ALA A 117 -23.35 9.15 1.28
C ALA A 117 -22.83 8.74 -0.12
N GLY A 118 -23.65 7.98 -0.86
CA GLY A 118 -23.27 7.27 -2.08
C GLY A 118 -23.64 8.02 -3.35
N LEU A 119 -22.83 7.86 -4.38
CA LEU A 119 -23.05 8.34 -5.74
C LEU A 119 -22.79 7.21 -6.73
N THR A 120 -23.75 6.93 -7.59
CA THR A 120 -23.56 5.99 -8.70
C THR A 120 -23.50 6.77 -10.00
N PHE A 121 -22.48 6.49 -10.81
CA PHE A 121 -22.25 7.10 -12.10
C PHE A 121 -22.32 6.05 -13.19
N SER A 122 -22.85 6.44 -14.36
CA SER A 122 -22.68 5.73 -15.61
C SER A 122 -21.60 6.40 -16.45
N PHE A 123 -20.84 5.62 -17.20
CA PHE A 123 -19.91 6.08 -18.20
C PHE A 123 -19.94 5.13 -19.41
N PHE A 124 -19.71 5.68 -20.60
CA PHE A 124 -19.71 4.90 -21.83
C PHE A 124 -18.28 4.80 -22.33
N LYS A 125 -17.79 3.55 -22.51
CA LYS A 125 -16.64 3.33 -23.40
C LYS A 125 -17.08 3.79 -24.80
N LYS A 126 -16.36 4.72 -25.43
CA LYS A 126 -16.59 5.03 -26.85
C LYS A 126 -16.33 3.75 -27.64
N GLU A 127 -17.41 3.08 -28.09
CA GLU A 127 -17.29 1.99 -29.04
C GLU A 127 -16.62 2.54 -30.31
N LYS A 128 -15.67 1.78 -30.86
CA LYS A 128 -15.14 2.03 -32.20
C LYS A 128 -16.31 2.18 -33.14
N ALA A 129 -16.46 3.35 -33.76
CA ALA A 129 -17.39 3.53 -34.86
C ALA A 129 -17.08 2.46 -35.90
N GLY A 130 -17.95 1.47 -35.98
CA GLY A 130 -17.80 0.34 -36.89
C GLY A 130 -17.61 0.89 -38.31
N LYS A 131 -16.61 0.39 -39.01
CA LYS A 131 -16.51 0.56 -40.46
C LYS A 131 -17.81 0.04 -41.04
N THR A 132 -18.72 0.94 -41.37
CA THR A 132 -19.87 0.64 -42.20
C THR A 132 -19.30 0.22 -43.54
N LEU A 133 -19.39 -1.08 -43.86
CA LEU A 133 -19.20 -1.62 -45.19
C LEU A 133 -20.21 -0.92 -46.09
N LEU A 134 -19.74 0.05 -46.85
CA LEU A 134 -20.51 0.54 -48.00
C LEU A 134 -20.61 -0.59 -48.99
N ASN A 135 -21.80 -1.19 -49.07
CA ASN A 135 -22.20 -2.06 -50.17
C ASN A 135 -22.09 -1.29 -51.48
N GLU A 136 -21.19 -1.69 -52.34
CA GLU A 136 -21.23 -1.41 -53.77
C GLU A 136 -22.52 -2.03 -54.38
N SER A 137 -23.46 -1.19 -54.72
CA SER A 137 -24.38 -1.50 -55.84
C SER A 137 -25.20 -0.26 -56.20
N ALA A 138 -24.75 0.48 -57.19
CA ALA A 138 -25.57 1.08 -58.25
C ALA A 138 -24.66 1.77 -59.28
N VAL A 139 -24.40 1.04 -60.32
CA VAL A 139 -23.97 1.54 -61.63
C VAL A 139 -25.19 2.18 -62.27
N ASN A 140 -25.08 3.40 -62.80
CA ASN A 140 -25.34 3.72 -64.22
C ASN A 140 -25.43 5.21 -64.51
N ASP A 141 -24.64 5.51 -65.54
CA ASP A 141 -24.88 6.48 -66.62
C ASP A 141 -25.20 7.95 -66.33
N ILE A 142 -24.36 8.82 -66.84
CA ILE A 142 -24.60 9.52 -68.12
C ILE A 142 -23.37 10.40 -68.47
N THR A 143 -22.95 10.24 -69.70
CA THR A 143 -21.97 10.94 -70.52
C THR A 143 -22.19 12.45 -70.66
N GLY A 144 -21.12 13.21 -70.90
CA GLY A 144 -21.19 14.50 -71.54
C GLY A 144 -19.99 15.42 -71.39
N ASP A 145 -19.03 15.28 -72.24
CA ASP A 145 -18.23 16.17 -73.10
C ASP A 145 -17.88 17.60 -72.76
N LYS A 146 -16.57 17.89 -73.06
CA LYS A 146 -15.91 19.10 -73.54
C LYS A 146 -15.45 20.14 -72.51
N ALA A 147 -14.20 20.33 -72.33
CA ALA A 147 -13.05 20.81 -73.18
C ALA A 147 -12.81 22.35 -73.06
N ILE A 148 -11.56 22.66 -72.77
CA ILE A 148 -10.75 23.82 -73.21
C ILE A 148 -10.91 25.15 -72.45
N GLY A 149 -9.72 25.65 -72.01
CA GLY A 149 -9.42 27.07 -71.97
C GLY A 149 -8.46 27.51 -70.87
N ASN A 150 -7.22 27.78 -71.32
CA ASN A 150 -6.14 28.53 -70.67
C ASN A 150 -6.58 29.89 -70.14
N ASP A 151 -6.03 30.43 -69.11
CA ASP A 151 -4.90 31.33 -69.00
C ASP A 151 -4.90 32.15 -67.70
N ILE A 152 -3.77 32.15 -67.05
CA ILE A 152 -2.93 33.22 -66.49
C ILE A 152 -3.53 34.35 -65.63
N THR A 153 -2.75 34.56 -64.56
CA THR A 153 -2.41 35.74 -63.73
C THR A 153 -3.13 35.98 -62.42
N GLY A 154 -2.36 35.80 -61.37
CA GLY A 154 -1.95 36.76 -60.32
C GLY A 154 -2.99 37.27 -59.35
N ASN A 155 -2.92 36.83 -58.13
CA ASN A 155 -2.58 37.71 -57.01
C ASN A 155 -2.63 36.97 -55.66
N GLU A 156 -1.67 37.31 -54.86
CA GLU A 156 -1.55 36.88 -53.46
C GLU A 156 -2.75 37.22 -52.62
N ALA A 157 -3.28 36.23 -51.93
CA ALA A 157 -4.05 36.42 -50.69
C ALA A 157 -3.83 35.23 -49.77
N SER A 158 -3.24 35.56 -48.66
CA SER A 158 -2.99 34.69 -47.52
C SER A 158 -4.18 33.83 -47.13
N ALA A 159 -4.16 32.55 -47.44
CA ALA A 159 -5.05 31.57 -46.85
C ALA A 159 -4.30 30.86 -45.71
N SER A 160 -4.69 31.18 -44.49
CA SER A 160 -4.31 30.43 -43.29
C SER A 160 -4.63 28.96 -43.51
N LYS A 161 -3.60 28.13 -43.70
CA LYS A 161 -3.74 26.69 -43.59
C LYS A 161 -4.10 26.37 -42.15
N THR A 162 -5.35 26.14 -41.88
CA THR A 162 -5.81 25.41 -40.70
C THR A 162 -5.22 23.99 -40.83
N VAL A 163 -4.10 23.76 -40.17
CA VAL A 163 -3.60 22.41 -39.93
C VAL A 163 -4.64 21.75 -39.04
N ARG A 164 -5.50 20.92 -39.62
CA ARG A 164 -6.21 19.90 -38.87
C ARG A 164 -5.14 19.01 -38.30
N SER A 165 -4.84 19.19 -37.02
CA SER A 165 -4.16 18.18 -36.24
C SER A 165 -5.02 16.91 -36.33
N GLU A 166 -4.55 15.92 -37.04
CA GLU A 166 -5.01 14.55 -36.86
C GLU A 166 -4.73 14.23 -35.40
N ALA A 167 -5.79 14.28 -34.58
CA ALA A 167 -5.75 13.80 -33.24
C ALA A 167 -5.36 12.31 -33.35
N LEU A 168 -4.16 11.97 -32.90
CA LEU A 168 -3.84 10.57 -32.57
C LEU A 168 -5.00 10.08 -31.70
N GLU A 169 -5.78 9.14 -32.22
CA GLU A 169 -6.73 8.36 -31.45
C GLU A 169 -5.90 7.54 -30.45
N THR A 170 -5.67 8.12 -29.27
CA THR A 170 -5.10 7.39 -28.15
C THR A 170 -6.10 6.32 -27.76
N GLU A 171 -5.76 5.08 -28.05
CA GLU A 171 -6.46 3.90 -27.55
C GLU A 171 -6.54 4.05 -26.03
N THR A 172 -7.75 4.23 -25.49
CA THR A 172 -8.00 4.40 -24.05
C THR A 172 -7.54 3.15 -23.33
N SER A 173 -6.46 3.26 -22.57
CA SER A 173 -6.05 2.23 -21.61
C SER A 173 -7.17 2.03 -20.58
N LEU A 174 -7.37 0.77 -20.13
CA LEU A 174 -8.31 0.48 -19.06
C LEU A 174 -7.92 1.26 -17.80
N PRO A 175 -8.87 1.96 -17.16
CA PRO A 175 -8.58 2.72 -15.96
C PRO A 175 -8.08 1.80 -14.84
N ASN A 176 -7.06 2.27 -14.11
CA ASN A 176 -6.40 1.47 -13.08
C ASN A 176 -7.05 1.66 -11.69
N PHE A 177 -8.39 1.64 -11.65
CA PHE A 177 -9.17 1.79 -10.42
C PHE A 177 -9.75 0.47 -9.97
N ARG A 178 -9.96 0.35 -8.66
CA ARG A 178 -10.51 -0.86 -8.02
C ARG A 178 -11.46 -0.51 -6.89
N GLN A 179 -12.27 -1.47 -6.50
CA GLN A 179 -13.07 -1.38 -5.28
C GLN A 179 -12.17 -1.09 -4.06
N GLY A 180 -12.59 -0.14 -3.23
CA GLY A 180 -11.87 0.30 -2.05
C GLY A 180 -10.86 1.44 -2.29
N ASP A 181 -10.48 1.74 -3.55
CA ASP A 181 -9.54 2.81 -3.85
C ASP A 181 -10.09 4.16 -3.38
N ALA A 182 -9.19 4.95 -2.79
CA ALA A 182 -9.48 6.32 -2.41
C ALA A 182 -9.41 7.24 -3.62
N ILE A 183 -10.44 8.06 -3.81
CA ILE A 183 -10.58 8.92 -4.98
C ILE A 183 -10.92 10.36 -4.63
N ILE A 184 -10.60 11.24 -5.58
CA ILE A 184 -11.07 12.61 -5.63
C ILE A 184 -12.06 12.70 -6.79
N LEU A 185 -13.29 13.12 -6.49
CA LEU A 185 -14.36 13.40 -7.45
C LEU A 185 -14.44 14.92 -7.67
N TYR A 186 -14.56 15.36 -8.91
CA TYR A 186 -14.77 16.76 -9.25
C TYR A 186 -15.60 16.91 -10.52
N GLU A 187 -16.25 18.07 -10.67
CA GLU A 187 -16.99 18.44 -11.87
C GLU A 187 -16.02 18.73 -13.03
N ARG A 188 -16.23 18.11 -14.19
CA ARG A 188 -15.41 18.26 -15.39
C ARG A 188 -16.28 18.44 -16.64
N ASN A 189 -16.69 19.68 -16.91
CA ASN A 189 -17.47 20.04 -18.09
C ASN A 189 -16.59 20.56 -19.24
N ARG A 190 -15.34 20.94 -18.96
CA ARG A 190 -14.36 21.48 -19.92
C ARG A 190 -13.04 20.74 -19.80
N ASP A 191 -12.26 20.71 -20.87
CA ASP A 191 -10.93 20.07 -20.87
C ASP A 191 -9.92 20.73 -19.92
N THR A 192 -10.14 21.99 -19.56
CA THR A 192 -9.34 22.74 -18.59
C THR A 192 -9.70 22.46 -17.14
N ASP A 193 -10.84 21.80 -16.88
CA ASP A 193 -11.31 21.50 -15.53
C ASP A 193 -10.47 20.36 -14.92
N ASN A 194 -9.96 20.58 -13.71
CA ASN A 194 -9.10 19.65 -13.01
C ASN A 194 -9.20 19.80 -11.48
N VAL A 195 -8.53 18.95 -10.74
CA VAL A 195 -8.52 18.91 -9.26
C VAL A 195 -8.10 20.26 -8.63
N THR A 196 -7.29 21.09 -9.32
CA THR A 196 -6.74 22.31 -8.75
C THR A 196 -7.67 23.53 -8.93
N ASN A 197 -8.63 23.47 -9.84
CA ASN A 197 -9.52 24.59 -10.16
C ASN A 197 -11.01 24.31 -9.95
N LYS A 198 -11.38 23.12 -9.45
CA LYS A 198 -12.74 22.72 -9.14
C LYS A 198 -12.93 22.36 -7.67
N MET A 199 -14.18 22.37 -7.21
CA MET A 199 -14.53 21.79 -5.92
C MET A 199 -14.31 20.28 -5.96
N VAL A 200 -13.62 19.75 -4.95
CA VAL A 200 -13.27 18.34 -4.87
C VAL A 200 -14.02 17.65 -3.73
N PHE A 201 -14.46 16.43 -4.00
CA PHE A 201 -15.10 15.54 -3.03
C PHE A 201 -14.22 14.30 -2.87
N LYS A 202 -13.90 13.94 -1.64
CA LYS A 202 -13.13 12.73 -1.34
C LYS A 202 -14.06 11.57 -1.06
N GLY A 203 -13.74 10.41 -1.62
CA GLY A 203 -14.53 9.20 -1.47
C GLY A 203 -13.71 7.94 -1.64
N ASN A 204 -14.40 6.80 -1.60
CA ASN A 204 -13.85 5.49 -1.92
C ASN A 204 -14.76 4.80 -2.93
N ILE A 205 -14.19 4.01 -3.83
CA ILE A 205 -14.96 3.21 -4.79
C ILE A 205 -15.65 2.07 -4.05
N GLU A 206 -16.97 1.97 -4.15
CA GLU A 206 -17.76 0.86 -3.60
C GLU A 206 -17.80 -0.33 -4.56
N TYR A 207 -18.07 -0.06 -5.82
CA TYR A 207 -17.93 -1.04 -6.90
C TYR A 207 -17.60 -0.35 -8.22
N LEU A 208 -16.99 -1.11 -9.12
CA LEU A 208 -16.64 -0.69 -10.47
C LEU A 208 -16.95 -1.82 -11.44
N THR A 209 -17.73 -1.53 -12.47
CA THR A 209 -18.05 -2.42 -13.59
C THR A 209 -17.58 -1.79 -14.90
N GLU A 210 -17.86 -2.42 -16.03
CA GLU A 210 -17.49 -1.85 -17.33
C GLU A 210 -18.19 -0.52 -17.66
N ASN A 211 -19.39 -0.30 -17.11
CA ASN A 211 -20.24 0.85 -17.46
C ASN A 211 -20.70 1.69 -16.27
N GLU A 212 -20.42 1.26 -15.05
CA GLU A 212 -20.89 1.91 -13.83
C GLU A 212 -19.82 1.93 -12.75
N ILE A 213 -19.80 3.03 -11.99
CA ILE A 213 -18.99 3.17 -10.79
C ILE A 213 -19.84 3.73 -9.67
N SER A 214 -19.77 3.11 -8.50
CA SER A 214 -20.34 3.64 -7.26
C SER A 214 -19.25 4.12 -6.33
N ILE A 215 -19.47 5.28 -5.73
CA ILE A 215 -18.53 5.98 -4.87
C ILE A 215 -19.24 6.30 -3.55
N ARG A 216 -18.61 5.97 -2.42
CA ARG A 216 -19.01 6.44 -1.10
C ARG A 216 -18.19 7.68 -0.74
N LEU A 217 -18.85 8.81 -0.56
CA LEU A 217 -18.21 10.03 -0.10
C LEU A 217 -17.80 9.92 1.37
N ARG A 218 -16.69 10.55 1.74
CA ARG A 218 -16.24 10.60 3.16
C ARG A 218 -17.06 11.54 4.02
N ALA A 219 -17.79 12.46 3.41
CA ALA A 219 -18.67 13.39 4.09
C ALA A 219 -19.98 13.54 3.31
N THR A 220 -21.10 13.54 4.02
CA THR A 220 -22.41 13.79 3.44
C THR A 220 -22.50 15.18 2.85
N GLN A 221 -23.22 15.32 1.72
CA GLN A 221 -23.44 16.58 1.03
C GLN A 221 -24.92 16.95 1.10
N GLN A 222 -25.25 17.76 2.09
CA GLN A 222 -26.63 18.20 2.31
C GLN A 222 -27.14 19.20 1.27
N ASN A 223 -26.24 19.88 0.56
CA ASN A 223 -26.59 20.84 -0.48
C ASN A 223 -26.57 20.17 -1.86
N PRO A 224 -27.73 19.90 -2.49
CA PRO A 224 -27.80 19.24 -3.80
C PRO A 224 -27.18 20.07 -4.94
N SER A 225 -27.05 21.40 -4.78
CA SER A 225 -26.48 22.25 -5.82
C SER A 225 -24.97 22.08 -6.02
N VAL A 226 -24.27 21.43 -5.09
CA VAL A 226 -22.81 21.17 -5.21
C VAL A 226 -22.49 19.96 -6.09
N LEU A 227 -23.50 19.13 -6.41
CA LEU A 227 -23.40 17.96 -7.28
C LEU A 227 -24.54 17.97 -8.32
N PRO A 228 -24.54 18.91 -9.29
CA PRO A 228 -25.59 19.02 -10.32
C PRO A 228 -25.68 17.74 -11.17
N ALA A 229 -26.90 17.26 -11.39
CA ALA A 229 -27.12 16.01 -12.14
C ALA A 229 -26.80 16.13 -13.65
N GLU A 230 -26.87 17.34 -14.20
CA GLU A 230 -26.56 17.58 -15.62
C GLU A 230 -25.05 17.70 -15.91
N SER A 231 -24.23 17.87 -14.88
CA SER A 231 -22.78 18.03 -15.05
C SER A 231 -22.09 16.71 -15.36
N LEU A 232 -20.96 16.82 -16.04
CA LEU A 232 -20.01 15.71 -16.19
C LEU A 232 -19.00 15.74 -15.05
N TYR A 233 -18.55 14.55 -14.65
CA TYR A 233 -17.62 14.38 -13.54
C TYR A 233 -16.39 13.60 -13.97
N ALA A 234 -15.33 13.75 -13.20
CA ALA A 234 -14.14 12.93 -13.30
C ALA A 234 -13.70 12.47 -11.90
N ILE A 235 -13.05 11.33 -11.85
CA ILE A 235 -12.38 10.81 -10.66
C ILE A 235 -10.91 10.58 -10.94
N GLU A 236 -10.09 10.91 -9.95
CA GLU A 236 -8.65 10.65 -9.92
C GLU A 236 -8.30 10.00 -8.58
N HIS A 237 -7.14 9.32 -8.50
CA HIS A 237 -6.68 8.77 -7.24
C HIS A 237 -6.41 9.86 -6.19
N ASP A 238 -6.89 9.64 -4.95
CA ASP A 238 -6.56 10.49 -3.80
C ASP A 238 -5.27 10.00 -3.16
N THR A 239 -4.22 10.79 -3.25
CA THR A 239 -3.00 10.58 -2.48
C THR A 239 -3.22 11.01 -1.04
N MET A 240 -3.53 10.03 -0.19
CA MET A 240 -3.98 10.28 1.17
C MET A 240 -2.91 10.90 2.07
N ASP A 241 -3.18 12.06 2.64
CA ASP A 241 -2.37 12.69 3.70
C ASP A 241 -2.49 11.98 5.07
N THR A 242 -3.37 10.97 5.18
CA THR A 242 -3.64 10.28 6.46
C THR A 242 -2.42 9.55 6.99
N THR A 243 -1.58 8.98 6.12
CA THR A 243 -0.34 8.30 6.52
C THR A 243 0.65 9.29 7.14
N PHE A 244 0.85 10.45 6.52
CA PHE A 244 1.74 11.49 7.05
C PHE A 244 1.24 12.04 8.37
N ARG A 245 -0.09 12.27 8.46
CA ARG A 245 -0.71 12.71 9.72
C ARG A 245 -0.47 11.70 10.84
N SER A 246 -0.62 10.41 10.57
CA SER A 246 -0.38 9.35 11.57
C SER A 246 1.09 9.28 11.98
N MET A 247 2.04 9.49 11.07
CA MET A 247 3.47 9.56 11.38
C MET A 247 3.82 10.76 12.27
N TYR A 248 3.30 11.97 11.99
CA TYR A 248 3.48 13.13 12.87
C TYR A 248 2.85 12.91 14.24
N GLN A 249 1.65 12.32 14.29
CA GLN A 249 0.98 11.99 15.54
C GLN A 249 1.78 10.95 16.33
N GLY A 250 2.31 9.93 15.66
CA GLY A 250 3.19 8.93 16.28
C GLY A 250 4.46 9.56 16.86
N LEU A 251 5.08 10.47 16.12
CA LEU A 251 6.25 11.20 16.58
C LEU A 251 5.93 12.10 17.79
N TYR A 252 4.73 12.70 17.85
CA TYR A 252 4.27 13.43 19.03
C TYR A 252 4.03 12.50 20.23
N ILE A 253 3.48 11.31 20.01
CA ILE A 253 3.29 10.28 21.05
C ILE A 253 4.64 9.82 21.60
N TYR A 254 5.66 9.67 20.75
CA TYR A 254 7.03 9.36 21.16
C TYR A 254 7.58 10.36 22.20
N LEU A 255 7.30 11.66 22.08
CA LEU A 255 7.68 12.66 23.09
C LEU A 255 7.12 12.36 24.49
N SER A 256 5.98 11.70 24.53
CA SER A 256 5.26 11.37 25.76
C SER A 256 5.56 9.96 26.27
N ALA A 257 6.30 9.15 25.52
CA ALA A 257 6.66 7.80 25.89
C ALA A 257 7.53 7.76 27.16
N ARG A 258 7.46 6.65 27.88
CA ARG A 258 8.35 6.42 29.02
C ARG A 258 9.80 6.34 28.56
N LYS A 259 10.72 6.80 29.39
CA LYS A 259 12.16 6.78 29.05
C LYS A 259 12.65 5.36 28.72
N GLU A 260 12.21 4.36 29.48
CA GLU A 260 12.59 2.97 29.28
C GLU A 260 12.15 2.45 27.90
N ARG A 261 11.00 2.91 27.39
CA ARG A 261 10.51 2.58 26.05
C ARG A 261 11.33 3.28 24.98
N ARG A 262 11.67 4.56 25.16
CA ARG A 262 12.53 5.29 24.23
C ARG A 262 13.93 4.70 24.19
N ASP A 263 14.51 4.38 25.36
CA ASP A 263 15.82 3.73 25.44
C ASP A 263 15.85 2.37 24.74
N LEU A 264 14.77 1.60 24.84
CA LEU A 264 14.63 0.32 24.13
C LEU A 264 14.59 0.53 22.61
N LEU A 265 13.70 1.41 22.14
CA LEU A 265 13.55 1.70 20.71
C LEU A 265 14.83 2.30 20.11
N LEU A 266 15.55 3.14 20.84
CA LEU A 266 16.83 3.71 20.43
C LEU A 266 18.04 2.82 20.74
N SER A 267 17.82 1.55 21.11
CA SER A 267 18.90 0.59 21.41
C SER A 267 19.91 1.08 22.46
N GLN A 268 19.47 1.95 23.38
CA GLN A 268 20.28 2.44 24.52
C GLN A 268 20.33 1.42 25.66
N ARG A 269 19.52 0.40 25.61
CA ARG A 269 19.58 -0.81 26.42
C ARG A 269 19.29 -2.04 25.57
N PRO A 270 19.89 -3.19 25.90
CA PRO A 270 19.56 -4.45 25.23
C PRO A 270 18.13 -4.89 25.60
N PRO A 271 17.46 -5.65 24.74
CA PRO A 271 16.20 -6.29 25.09
C PRO A 271 16.44 -7.36 26.16
N ARG A 272 15.46 -7.55 27.05
CA ARG A 272 15.51 -8.58 28.12
C ARG A 272 14.97 -9.90 27.60
N PHE A 273 15.46 -10.98 28.16
CA PHE A 273 15.08 -12.35 27.81
C PHE A 273 14.91 -13.20 29.07
N ASP A 274 13.84 -13.99 29.13
CA ASP A 274 13.56 -14.91 30.25
C ASP A 274 14.22 -16.25 29.99
N GLU A 275 15.28 -16.55 30.74
CA GLU A 275 16.03 -17.80 30.63
C GLU A 275 15.31 -19.02 31.24
N SER A 276 14.25 -18.81 32.00
CA SER A 276 13.47 -19.90 32.60
C SER A 276 12.85 -20.85 31.58
N LEU A 277 12.60 -20.33 30.35
CA LEU A 277 12.05 -21.12 29.24
C LEU A 277 13.08 -21.86 28.39
N ASP A 278 14.38 -21.74 28.68
CA ASP A 278 15.46 -22.32 27.87
C ASP A 278 15.35 -23.84 27.75
N SER A 279 14.98 -24.53 28.84
CA SER A 279 14.79 -25.97 28.82
C SER A 279 13.64 -26.42 27.91
N MET A 280 12.58 -25.63 27.81
CA MET A 280 11.45 -25.90 26.92
C MET A 280 11.83 -25.60 25.47
N ILE A 281 12.49 -24.47 25.23
CA ILE A 281 12.99 -24.07 23.90
C ILE A 281 13.92 -25.16 23.34
N SER A 282 14.86 -25.66 24.16
CA SER A 282 15.86 -26.65 23.72
C SER A 282 15.28 -28.05 23.46
N ARG A 283 14.16 -28.40 24.12
CA ARG A 283 13.48 -29.70 23.95
C ARG A 283 12.47 -29.68 22.80
N SER A 284 12.13 -28.49 22.25
CA SER A 284 11.15 -28.39 21.17
C SER A 284 11.74 -28.88 19.86
N GLU A 285 11.16 -29.95 19.29
CA GLU A 285 11.53 -30.49 17.99
C GLU A 285 10.89 -29.72 16.82
N ASP A 286 9.71 -29.11 17.06
CA ASP A 286 9.02 -28.32 16.09
C ASP A 286 9.55 -26.88 16.04
N ASP A 287 9.99 -26.43 14.86
CA ASP A 287 10.54 -25.11 14.63
C ASP A 287 9.58 -24.00 15.03
N PHE A 288 8.29 -24.14 14.73
CA PHE A 288 7.29 -23.10 15.02
C PHE A 288 7.04 -23.00 16.52
N THR A 289 6.95 -24.13 17.22
CA THR A 289 6.84 -24.17 18.69
C THR A 289 8.06 -23.57 19.35
N ARG A 290 9.28 -23.91 18.88
CA ARG A 290 10.53 -23.34 19.38
C ARG A 290 10.57 -21.82 19.23
N ILE A 291 10.15 -21.30 18.06
CA ILE A 291 10.11 -19.87 17.78
C ILE A 291 9.04 -19.17 18.64
N ALA A 292 7.86 -19.76 18.80
CA ALA A 292 6.83 -19.21 19.66
C ALA A 292 7.25 -19.13 21.13
N LEU A 293 7.98 -20.14 21.63
CA LEU A 293 8.56 -20.12 22.97
C LEU A 293 9.65 -19.05 23.12
N LYS A 294 10.50 -18.84 22.10
CA LYS A 294 11.47 -17.74 22.08
C LYS A 294 10.79 -16.38 22.11
N ALA A 295 9.73 -16.20 21.32
CA ALA A 295 8.92 -14.97 21.33
C ALA A 295 8.25 -14.75 22.69
N LYS A 296 7.83 -15.83 23.38
CA LYS A 296 7.30 -15.76 24.73
C LYS A 296 8.39 -15.39 25.76
N ALA A 297 9.58 -15.95 25.64
CA ALA A 297 10.73 -15.68 26.51
C ALA A 297 11.29 -14.25 26.34
N ALA A 298 11.18 -13.66 25.15
CA ALA A 298 11.54 -12.26 24.93
C ALA A 298 10.58 -11.35 25.74
N GLN A 299 11.15 -10.48 26.60
CA GLN A 299 10.36 -9.62 27.49
C GLN A 299 10.09 -8.23 26.90
N ASP A 300 10.89 -7.77 25.95
CA ASP A 300 10.77 -6.45 25.35
C ASP A 300 10.36 -6.56 23.88
N TYR A 301 11.15 -7.26 23.06
CA TYR A 301 10.77 -7.54 21.67
C TYR A 301 11.42 -8.82 21.14
N PHE A 302 10.83 -9.36 20.10
CA PHE A 302 11.36 -10.49 19.34
C PHE A 302 11.25 -10.21 17.83
N LEU A 303 12.27 -10.59 17.05
CA LEU A 303 12.34 -10.40 15.61
C LEU A 303 12.33 -11.76 14.92
N LEU A 304 11.37 -11.99 14.01
CA LEU A 304 11.32 -13.22 13.22
C LEU A 304 11.58 -12.92 11.75
N ILE A 305 12.70 -13.43 11.23
CA ILE A 305 12.98 -13.42 9.80
C ILE A 305 12.22 -14.57 9.16
N GLY A 306 11.31 -14.26 8.24
CA GLY A 306 10.53 -15.26 7.53
C GLY A 306 10.68 -15.13 6.01
N PRO A 307 11.64 -15.83 5.38
CA PRO A 307 11.76 -15.89 3.94
C PRO A 307 10.48 -16.35 3.24
N PRO A 308 10.39 -16.18 1.91
CA PRO A 308 9.21 -16.59 1.14
C PRO A 308 8.87 -18.07 1.32
N GLY A 309 7.60 -18.39 1.53
CA GLY A 309 7.12 -19.76 1.64
C GLY A 309 7.46 -20.49 2.93
N THR A 310 8.00 -19.81 3.96
CA THR A 310 8.38 -20.43 5.23
C THR A 310 7.25 -20.48 6.27
N GLY A 311 6.03 -20.07 5.92
CA GLY A 311 4.88 -20.15 6.82
C GLY A 311 4.88 -19.08 7.93
N LYS A 312 5.36 -17.86 7.63
CA LYS A 312 5.34 -16.71 8.58
C LYS A 312 3.99 -16.54 9.26
N THR A 313 2.96 -16.30 8.47
CA THR A 313 1.61 -15.97 8.92
C THR A 313 0.80 -17.22 9.26
N SER A 314 0.79 -18.19 8.35
CA SER A 314 -0.04 -19.40 8.48
C SER A 314 0.40 -20.38 9.57
N CYS A 315 1.68 -20.39 9.93
CA CYS A 315 2.24 -21.32 10.91
C CYS A 315 2.89 -20.60 12.10
N ALA A 316 3.90 -19.73 11.86
CA ALA A 316 4.65 -19.13 12.96
C ALA A 316 3.80 -18.13 13.76
N LEU A 317 3.11 -17.17 13.11
CA LEU A 317 2.22 -16.23 13.78
C LEU A 317 1.08 -16.97 14.48
N LYS A 318 0.45 -17.93 13.80
CA LYS A 318 -0.59 -18.78 14.39
C LYS A 318 -0.10 -19.45 15.68
N LYS A 319 1.08 -20.07 15.63
CA LYS A 319 1.66 -20.76 16.79
C LYS A 319 2.02 -19.82 17.94
N MET A 320 2.48 -18.59 17.62
CA MET A 320 2.68 -17.55 18.62
C MET A 320 1.37 -17.16 19.28
N VAL A 321 0.30 -16.94 18.49
CA VAL A 321 -1.03 -16.62 19.04
C VAL A 321 -1.53 -17.74 19.95
N GLU A 322 -1.45 -19.01 19.54
CA GLU A 322 -1.81 -20.14 20.38
C GLU A 322 -1.02 -20.15 21.71
N THR A 323 0.29 -19.87 21.63
CA THR A 323 1.18 -19.88 22.80
C THR A 323 0.89 -18.74 23.78
N PHE A 324 0.60 -17.53 23.29
CA PHE A 324 0.20 -16.42 24.15
C PHE A 324 -1.24 -16.56 24.66
N HIS A 325 -2.17 -16.98 23.79
CA HIS A 325 -3.57 -17.16 24.13
C HIS A 325 -3.82 -18.27 25.15
N ALA A 326 -2.89 -19.21 25.32
CA ALA A 326 -2.94 -20.23 26.36
C ALA A 326 -2.91 -19.61 27.78
N ASP A 327 -2.34 -18.43 27.94
CA ASP A 327 -2.46 -17.64 29.17
C ASP A 327 -3.85 -16.97 29.17
N LYS A 328 -4.70 -17.28 30.17
CA LYS A 328 -6.12 -16.93 30.17
C LYS A 328 -6.41 -15.43 30.09
N ASP A 329 -5.52 -14.61 30.61
CA ASP A 329 -5.69 -13.15 30.69
C ASP A 329 -4.94 -12.40 29.57
N ALA A 330 -4.13 -13.09 28.76
CA ALA A 330 -3.29 -12.46 27.75
C ALA A 330 -4.11 -11.70 26.69
N GLN A 331 -3.72 -10.47 26.45
CA GLN A 331 -4.33 -9.55 25.50
C GLN A 331 -3.39 -9.37 24.31
N ILE A 332 -3.85 -9.64 23.11
CA ILE A 332 -3.02 -9.75 21.90
C ILE A 332 -3.48 -8.72 20.86
N LEU A 333 -2.56 -7.94 20.34
CA LEU A 333 -2.77 -7.04 19.21
C LEU A 333 -2.05 -7.59 17.99
N LEU A 334 -2.78 -7.86 16.91
CA LEU A 334 -2.24 -8.37 15.65
C LEU A 334 -2.31 -7.31 14.57
N LEU A 335 -1.19 -7.00 13.96
CA LEU A 335 -1.08 -5.93 13.00
C LEU A 335 -0.40 -6.40 11.71
N SER A 336 -0.78 -5.77 10.59
CA SER A 336 -0.02 -5.87 9.36
C SER A 336 -0.07 -4.58 8.54
N TYR A 337 0.69 -4.51 7.45
CA TYR A 337 0.76 -3.33 6.59
C TYR A 337 -0.49 -3.20 5.71
N THR A 338 -0.96 -4.29 5.11
CA THR A 338 -2.07 -4.29 4.14
C THR A 338 -3.31 -5.00 4.68
N ASN A 339 -4.50 -4.63 4.18
CA ASN A 339 -5.76 -5.32 4.51
C ASN A 339 -5.73 -6.79 4.10
N ARG A 340 -5.13 -7.11 2.97
CA ARG A 340 -4.96 -8.49 2.52
C ARG A 340 -4.15 -9.33 3.53
N ALA A 341 -3.04 -8.78 4.03
CA ALA A 341 -2.25 -9.49 5.05
C ALA A 341 -3.03 -9.62 6.38
N VAL A 342 -3.88 -8.66 6.71
CA VAL A 342 -4.83 -8.76 7.85
C VAL A 342 -5.85 -9.87 7.60
N ASP A 343 -6.37 -10.04 6.37
CA ASP A 343 -7.27 -11.15 6.02
C ASP A 343 -6.58 -12.51 6.17
N GLU A 344 -5.31 -12.64 5.80
CA GLU A 344 -4.52 -13.86 6.02
C GLU A 344 -4.29 -14.14 7.53
N ILE A 345 -4.14 -13.10 8.35
CA ILE A 345 -4.11 -13.24 9.81
C ILE A 345 -5.47 -13.77 10.30
N CYS A 346 -6.59 -13.18 9.87
CA CYS A 346 -7.93 -13.62 10.23
C CYS A 346 -8.17 -15.09 9.83
N LYS A 347 -7.74 -15.49 8.63
CA LYS A 347 -7.77 -16.87 8.17
C LYS A 347 -6.97 -17.81 9.09
N SER A 348 -5.81 -17.39 9.52
CA SER A 348 -4.99 -18.16 10.46
C SER A 348 -5.69 -18.30 11.81
N LEU A 349 -6.31 -17.24 12.35
CA LEU A 349 -7.07 -17.25 13.59
C LEU A 349 -8.28 -18.18 13.50
N ALA A 350 -9.06 -18.10 12.43
CA ALA A 350 -10.23 -18.97 12.20
C ALA A 350 -9.87 -20.46 12.15
N SER A 351 -8.61 -20.79 11.84
CA SER A 351 -8.11 -22.18 11.83
C SER A 351 -7.61 -22.69 13.19
N ILE A 352 -7.63 -21.88 14.24
CA ILE A 352 -7.23 -22.30 15.61
C ILE A 352 -8.40 -23.06 16.26
N ALA A 353 -8.07 -24.19 16.89
CA ALA A 353 -9.03 -25.00 17.63
C ALA A 353 -8.60 -25.15 19.12
N PRO A 354 -9.49 -24.85 20.09
CA PRO A 354 -10.84 -24.33 19.92
C PRO A 354 -10.88 -22.91 19.32
N ALA A 355 -12.02 -22.54 18.72
CA ALA A 355 -12.18 -21.23 18.07
C ALA A 355 -11.83 -20.08 19.02
N VAL A 356 -11.09 -19.12 18.49
CA VAL A 356 -10.71 -17.90 19.21
C VAL A 356 -11.58 -16.73 18.78
N ASP A 357 -12.00 -15.92 19.76
CA ASP A 357 -12.76 -14.69 19.51
C ASP A 357 -11.80 -13.54 19.18
N PHE A 358 -12.10 -12.76 18.13
CA PHE A 358 -11.30 -11.60 17.73
C PHE A 358 -12.15 -10.49 17.14
N ILE A 359 -11.73 -9.25 17.31
CA ILE A 359 -12.32 -8.06 16.66
C ILE A 359 -11.37 -7.56 15.59
N ARG A 360 -11.88 -7.33 14.37
CA ARG A 360 -11.19 -6.71 13.28
C ARG A 360 -11.45 -5.20 13.22
N VAL A 361 -10.38 -4.39 13.21
CA VAL A 361 -10.45 -2.95 13.02
C VAL A 361 -10.10 -2.63 11.57
N GLY A 362 -11.06 -2.10 10.82
CA GLY A 362 -10.89 -1.80 9.40
C GLY A 362 -12.19 -1.34 8.76
N SER A 363 -12.18 -1.13 7.44
CA SER A 363 -13.36 -0.77 6.65
C SER A 363 -13.96 -2.03 6.00
N GLU A 364 -15.28 -2.09 5.90
CA GLU A 364 -16.01 -3.15 5.21
C GLU A 364 -15.56 -3.31 3.75
N LEU A 365 -15.30 -2.19 3.04
CA LEU A 365 -14.87 -2.18 1.64
C LEU A 365 -13.49 -2.82 1.41
N SER A 366 -12.67 -2.89 2.46
CA SER A 366 -11.31 -3.44 2.39
C SER A 366 -11.14 -4.74 3.18
N CYS A 367 -12.25 -5.33 3.63
CA CYS A 367 -12.32 -6.58 4.39
C CYS A 367 -12.85 -7.70 3.51
N ASP A 368 -12.19 -8.87 3.57
CA ASP A 368 -12.72 -10.08 2.95
C ASP A 368 -14.11 -10.39 3.54
N GLU A 369 -15.03 -10.82 2.69
CA GLU A 369 -16.42 -11.09 3.06
C GLU A 369 -16.55 -12.11 4.19
N ALA A 370 -15.66 -13.10 4.21
CA ALA A 370 -15.62 -14.13 5.24
C ALA A 370 -15.35 -13.61 6.66
N TYR A 371 -14.80 -12.39 6.80
CA TYR A 371 -14.43 -11.81 8.10
C TYR A 371 -15.16 -10.51 8.44
N ARG A 372 -16.17 -10.12 7.64
CA ARG A 372 -16.96 -8.89 7.89
C ARG A 372 -17.70 -8.92 9.19
N GLU A 373 -18.16 -10.08 9.64
CA GLU A 373 -18.84 -10.23 10.93
C GLU A 373 -17.96 -9.81 12.13
N HIS A 374 -16.64 -10.00 12.02
CA HIS A 374 -15.67 -9.61 13.04
C HIS A 374 -15.29 -8.12 13.00
N LEU A 375 -15.79 -7.33 12.04
CA LEU A 375 -15.53 -5.89 12.01
C LEU A 375 -16.08 -5.22 13.27
N ILE A 376 -15.31 -4.29 13.82
CA ILE A 376 -15.66 -3.60 15.07
C ILE A 376 -17.04 -2.94 14.98
N GLU A 377 -17.42 -2.39 13.83
CA GLU A 377 -18.74 -1.79 13.61
C GLU A 377 -19.86 -2.85 13.71
N ASN A 378 -19.67 -4.04 13.17
CA ASN A 378 -20.64 -5.14 13.20
C ASN A 378 -20.71 -5.77 14.60
N GLU A 379 -19.58 -6.01 15.23
CA GLU A 379 -19.47 -6.53 16.59
C GLU A 379 -20.13 -5.60 17.63
N LEU A 380 -20.09 -4.30 17.40
CA LEU A 380 -20.68 -3.30 18.29
C LEU A 380 -22.11 -2.91 17.88
N SER A 381 -22.64 -3.42 16.78
CA SER A 381 -23.97 -3.08 16.26
C SER A 381 -25.11 -3.44 17.22
N SER A 382 -24.94 -4.48 18.05
CA SER A 382 -25.90 -4.90 19.08
C SER A 382 -25.80 -4.12 20.39
N CYS A 383 -24.75 -3.31 20.58
CA CYS A 383 -24.52 -2.54 21.80
C CYS A 383 -25.37 -1.28 21.80
N ASN A 384 -26.26 -1.15 22.77
CA ASN A 384 -27.14 0.02 22.92
C ASN A 384 -26.56 1.09 23.86
N ARG A 385 -25.58 0.71 24.68
CA ARG A 385 -24.98 1.57 25.71
C ARG A 385 -23.47 1.65 25.54
N ARG A 386 -22.93 2.80 25.88
CA ARG A 386 -21.48 3.03 25.83
C ARG A 386 -20.68 2.07 26.72
N SER A 387 -21.24 1.66 27.85
CA SER A 387 -20.65 0.65 28.73
C SER A 387 -20.49 -0.72 28.05
N GLU A 388 -21.51 -1.14 27.29
CA GLU A 388 -21.51 -2.42 26.57
C GLU A 388 -20.41 -2.43 25.48
N VAL A 389 -20.24 -1.30 24.77
CA VAL A 389 -19.15 -1.10 23.81
C VAL A 389 -17.79 -1.29 24.49
N TYR A 390 -17.59 -0.64 25.64
CA TYR A 390 -16.34 -0.75 26.39
C TYR A 390 -16.09 -2.17 26.91
N GLU A 391 -17.12 -2.84 27.41
CA GLU A 391 -17.03 -4.21 27.87
C GLU A 391 -16.71 -5.18 26.73
N ARG A 392 -17.33 -5.05 25.55
CA ARG A 392 -17.03 -5.90 24.39
C ARG A 392 -15.58 -5.76 23.95
N ILE A 393 -15.06 -4.52 23.83
CA ILE A 393 -13.67 -4.25 23.46
C ILE A 393 -12.70 -4.79 24.51
N ARG A 394 -12.99 -4.61 25.82
CA ARG A 394 -12.12 -5.07 26.91
C ARG A 394 -12.07 -6.59 27.01
N ASN A 395 -13.20 -7.26 26.82
CA ASN A 395 -13.33 -8.71 26.99
C ASN A 395 -12.80 -9.49 25.78
N CYS A 396 -12.85 -8.92 24.57
CA CYS A 396 -12.24 -9.55 23.41
C CYS A 396 -10.70 -9.54 23.56
N ARG A 397 -10.09 -10.71 23.60
CA ARG A 397 -8.66 -10.88 23.89
C ARG A 397 -7.74 -10.60 22.69
N ILE A 398 -8.27 -10.69 21.48
CA ILE A 398 -7.51 -10.52 20.25
C ILE A 398 -8.12 -9.38 19.43
N ILE A 399 -7.31 -8.36 19.12
CA ILE A 399 -7.67 -7.30 18.20
C ILE A 399 -6.75 -7.35 16.99
N VAL A 400 -7.33 -7.26 15.80
CA VAL A 400 -6.62 -7.39 14.52
C VAL A 400 -6.87 -6.16 13.67
N GLY A 401 -5.86 -5.66 12.96
CA GLY A 401 -6.05 -4.55 12.03
C GLY A 401 -4.79 -4.16 11.28
N THR A 402 -4.92 -3.20 10.36
CA THR A 402 -3.74 -2.59 9.75
C THR A 402 -3.09 -1.59 10.71
N VAL A 403 -1.78 -1.39 10.58
CA VAL A 403 -1.07 -0.34 11.34
C VAL A 403 -1.74 1.02 11.15
N ALA A 404 -2.18 1.35 9.93
CA ALA A 404 -2.88 2.59 9.63
C ALA A 404 -4.24 2.70 10.36
N ALA A 405 -5.04 1.63 10.39
CA ALA A 405 -6.35 1.62 11.04
C ALA A 405 -6.22 1.77 12.57
N ILE A 406 -5.26 1.08 13.19
CA ILE A 406 -5.02 1.15 14.63
C ILE A 406 -4.40 2.50 15.03
N SER A 407 -3.45 3.03 14.25
CA SER A 407 -2.89 4.38 14.49
C SER A 407 -3.94 5.48 14.43
N GLY A 408 -5.01 5.28 13.66
CA GLY A 408 -6.16 6.19 13.58
C GLY A 408 -7.11 6.12 14.79
N LYS A 409 -6.92 5.17 15.71
CA LYS A 409 -7.79 4.93 16.87
C LYS A 409 -6.99 4.92 18.19
N PRO A 410 -6.33 6.02 18.58
CA PRO A 410 -5.49 6.07 19.79
C PRO A 410 -6.27 5.82 21.08
N GLU A 411 -7.61 5.99 21.05
CA GLU A 411 -8.50 5.69 22.17
C GLU A 411 -8.47 4.21 22.57
N LEU A 412 -8.17 3.31 21.63
CA LEU A 412 -8.05 1.88 21.90
C LEU A 412 -7.04 1.60 23.00
N PHE A 413 -5.90 2.30 22.97
CA PHE A 413 -4.82 2.13 23.95
C PHE A 413 -5.15 2.73 25.34
N ARG A 414 -6.14 3.60 25.43
CA ARG A 414 -6.69 4.07 26.72
C ARG A 414 -7.67 3.07 27.31
N LEU A 415 -8.43 2.38 26.45
CA LEU A 415 -9.45 1.41 26.86
C LEU A 415 -8.87 0.05 27.22
N LYS A 416 -7.75 -0.33 26.58
CA LYS A 416 -7.21 -1.69 26.61
C LYS A 416 -5.70 -1.69 26.65
N HIS A 417 -5.15 -2.51 27.54
CA HIS A 417 -3.75 -2.88 27.61
C HIS A 417 -3.51 -4.15 26.78
N PHE A 418 -2.34 -4.29 26.18
CA PHE A 418 -1.92 -5.46 25.41
C PHE A 418 -0.61 -6.02 25.97
N ASP A 419 -0.61 -7.31 26.31
CA ASP A 419 0.61 -8.01 26.74
C ASP A 419 1.61 -8.17 25.60
N VAL A 420 1.09 -8.33 24.36
CA VAL A 420 1.91 -8.44 23.16
C VAL A 420 1.24 -7.83 21.93
N ALA A 421 2.03 -7.11 21.14
CA ALA A 421 1.68 -6.73 19.76
C ALA A 421 2.51 -7.56 18.78
N ILE A 422 1.88 -8.31 17.87
CA ILE A 422 2.56 -9.06 16.81
C ILE A 422 2.30 -8.32 15.49
N ILE A 423 3.36 -7.90 14.82
CA ILE A 423 3.30 -7.09 13.62
C ILE A 423 3.89 -7.90 12.47
N ASP A 424 3.03 -8.36 11.56
CA ASP A 424 3.44 -9.09 10.36
C ASP A 424 3.77 -8.13 9.22
N GLU A 425 4.63 -8.57 8.30
CA GLU A 425 5.21 -7.75 7.21
C GLU A 425 5.85 -6.45 7.72
N ALA A 426 6.50 -6.50 8.89
CA ALA A 426 7.06 -5.33 9.58
C ALA A 426 8.17 -4.62 8.80
N THR A 427 8.79 -5.26 7.82
CA THR A 427 9.82 -4.67 6.95
C THR A 427 9.24 -3.71 5.90
N GLN A 428 7.92 -3.76 5.65
CA GLN A 428 7.22 -2.82 4.77
C GLN A 428 6.72 -1.57 5.49
N ILE A 429 6.90 -1.49 6.81
CA ILE A 429 6.39 -0.42 7.66
C ILE A 429 7.54 0.50 8.05
N LEU A 430 7.42 1.78 7.69
CA LEU A 430 8.39 2.78 8.14
C LEU A 430 8.37 2.93 9.66
N GLU A 431 9.53 3.13 10.26
CA GLU A 431 9.66 3.29 11.70
C GLU A 431 8.69 4.36 12.28
N PRO A 432 8.52 5.57 11.68
CA PRO A 432 7.57 6.56 12.20
C PRO A 432 6.11 6.10 12.25
N GLN A 433 5.70 5.15 11.41
CA GLN A 433 4.33 4.61 11.42
C GLN A 433 4.06 3.75 12.66
N LEU A 434 5.10 3.13 13.22
CA LEU A 434 4.99 2.29 14.42
C LEU A 434 5.07 3.07 15.73
N LEU A 435 5.67 4.27 15.73
CA LEU A 435 5.87 5.05 16.96
C LEU A 435 4.57 5.34 17.72
N GLY A 436 3.48 5.64 17.00
CA GLY A 436 2.17 5.92 17.59
C GLY A 436 1.57 4.74 18.34
N ILE A 437 1.93 3.53 17.94
CA ILE A 437 1.47 2.26 18.53
C ILE A 437 2.41 1.84 19.66
N LEU A 438 3.71 1.70 19.35
CA LEU A 438 4.69 1.15 20.30
C LEU A 438 4.99 2.09 21.48
N CYS A 439 4.75 3.38 21.32
CA CYS A 439 4.89 4.40 22.35
C CYS A 439 3.57 4.80 23.01
N ALA A 440 2.44 4.15 22.67
CA ALA A 440 1.15 4.44 23.25
C ALA A 440 1.13 4.19 24.77
N ARG A 441 0.33 4.99 25.48
CA ARG A 441 0.17 4.89 26.94
C ARG A 441 -1.28 4.65 27.29
N GLY A 442 -1.50 3.81 28.29
CA GLY A 442 -2.80 3.61 28.93
C GLY A 442 -3.24 4.82 29.78
N GLU A 443 -4.46 4.77 30.29
CA GLU A 443 -5.00 5.78 31.22
C GLU A 443 -4.19 5.85 32.52
N ASP A 444 -3.61 4.74 32.96
CA ASP A 444 -2.74 4.64 34.15
C ASP A 444 -1.33 5.24 33.92
N GLY A 445 -1.08 5.73 32.72
CA GLY A 445 0.21 6.30 32.32
C GLY A 445 1.32 5.29 32.09
N LYS A 446 1.07 3.99 32.13
CA LYS A 446 2.01 2.94 31.73
C LYS A 446 2.00 2.74 30.22
N ASP A 447 2.97 1.98 29.71
CA ASP A 447 2.96 1.57 28.30
C ASP A 447 1.70 0.75 28.02
N ALA A 448 1.02 1.02 26.93
CA ALA A 448 -0.20 0.31 26.55
C ALA A 448 0.09 -1.08 25.96
N ILE A 449 1.34 -1.34 25.60
CA ILE A 449 1.83 -2.60 25.04
C ILE A 449 3.08 -2.99 25.83
N ASP A 450 3.12 -4.18 26.43
CA ASP A 450 4.30 -4.60 27.20
C ASP A 450 5.46 -4.96 26.27
N LYS A 451 5.23 -5.85 25.32
CA LYS A 451 6.23 -6.29 24.33
C LYS A 451 5.68 -6.35 22.92
N PHE A 452 6.60 -6.41 21.95
CA PHE A 452 6.20 -6.55 20.55
C PHE A 452 7.03 -7.61 19.82
N VAL A 453 6.40 -8.25 18.86
CA VAL A 453 7.04 -9.19 17.93
C VAL A 453 6.95 -8.58 16.54
N LEU A 454 8.07 -8.43 15.85
CA LEU A 454 8.12 -8.00 14.46
C LEU A 454 8.44 -9.21 13.58
N ILE A 455 7.56 -9.49 12.62
CA ILE A 455 7.74 -10.56 11.65
C ILE A 455 7.97 -9.91 10.30
N GLY A 456 8.99 -10.31 9.56
CA GLY A 456 9.27 -9.75 8.26
C GLY A 456 10.46 -10.37 7.57
N ASP A 457 10.80 -9.81 6.41
CA ASP A 457 11.96 -10.22 5.64
C ASP A 457 12.62 -9.03 4.96
N HIS A 458 13.74 -8.60 5.49
CA HIS A 458 14.50 -7.44 4.99
C HIS A 458 15.21 -7.69 3.63
N LYS A 459 15.07 -8.89 3.05
CA LYS A 459 15.53 -9.24 1.71
C LYS A 459 14.39 -9.19 0.66
N GLN A 460 13.17 -8.99 1.12
CA GLN A 460 12.01 -8.73 0.25
C GLN A 460 11.81 -7.23 0.05
N LEU A 461 10.68 -6.84 -0.56
CA LEU A 461 10.38 -5.45 -0.84
C LEU A 461 10.34 -4.60 0.45
N PRO A 462 11.06 -3.47 0.47
CA PRO A 462 11.04 -2.53 1.59
C PRO A 462 9.78 -1.68 1.60
N ALA A 463 9.64 -0.82 2.60
CA ALA A 463 8.65 0.23 2.63
C ALA A 463 8.79 1.16 1.41
N VAL A 464 7.65 1.59 0.86
CA VAL A 464 7.63 2.53 -0.28
C VAL A 464 7.97 3.94 0.20
N VAL A 465 9.04 4.51 -0.36
CA VAL A 465 9.55 5.85 -0.04
C VAL A 465 9.89 6.57 -1.33
N GLN A 466 9.46 7.83 -1.46
CA GLN A 466 9.75 8.67 -2.62
C GLN A 466 11.16 9.27 -2.60
N GLN A 467 11.68 9.54 -1.40
CA GLN A 467 13.05 10.02 -1.23
C GLN A 467 14.05 8.96 -1.69
N ASN A 468 15.07 9.37 -2.44
CA ASN A 468 16.16 8.47 -2.80
C ASN A 468 17.04 8.14 -1.58
N THR A 469 17.99 7.21 -1.76
CA THR A 469 18.85 6.71 -0.67
C THR A 469 19.72 7.82 -0.05
N GLU A 470 20.17 8.80 -0.84
CA GLU A 470 21.01 9.90 -0.34
C GLU A 470 20.18 10.93 0.43
N GLN A 471 18.96 11.22 0.00
CA GLN A 471 18.06 12.18 0.63
C GLN A 471 17.59 11.72 2.03
N SER A 472 17.51 10.41 2.26
CA SER A 472 17.09 9.78 3.51
C SER A 472 18.25 9.26 4.37
N ALA A 473 19.50 9.37 3.89
CA ALA A 473 20.69 8.91 4.61
C ALA A 473 20.97 9.72 5.89
N ILE A 474 21.49 9.05 6.90
CA ILE A 474 21.91 9.64 8.17
C ILE A 474 23.43 9.79 8.21
N TYR A 475 23.88 10.95 8.67
CA TYR A 475 25.29 11.29 8.84
C TYR A 475 25.65 11.71 10.28
N ASP A 476 24.67 11.82 11.17
CA ASP A 476 24.88 12.13 12.58
C ASP A 476 25.43 10.92 13.32
N GLU A 477 26.59 11.08 13.99
CA GLU A 477 27.30 10.00 14.67
C GLU A 477 26.45 9.37 15.79
N SER A 478 25.67 10.17 16.50
CA SER A 478 24.81 9.68 17.57
C SER A 478 23.70 8.77 17.05
N LEU A 479 23.13 9.09 15.88
CA LEU A 479 22.12 8.27 15.22
C LEU A 479 22.72 7.04 14.55
N LEU A 480 23.92 7.15 13.97
CA LEU A 480 24.65 6.00 13.45
C LEU A 480 24.99 4.98 14.55
N SER A 481 25.31 5.45 15.76
CA SER A 481 25.62 4.58 16.90
C SER A 481 24.47 3.70 17.35
N ILE A 482 23.22 4.06 17.06
CA ILE A 482 22.02 3.25 17.32
C ILE A 482 21.59 2.39 16.12
N GLY A 483 22.43 2.29 15.09
CA GLY A 483 22.15 1.51 13.88
C GLY A 483 21.20 2.21 12.88
N LEU A 484 20.89 3.49 13.07
CA LEU A 484 20.05 4.26 12.14
C LEU A 484 20.93 4.84 11.02
N THR A 485 21.04 4.12 9.92
CA THR A 485 21.86 4.49 8.77
C THR A 485 21.05 5.21 7.69
N ASN A 486 19.77 4.86 7.58
CA ASN A 486 18.86 5.46 6.62
C ASN A 486 17.43 5.46 7.18
N LEU A 487 16.70 6.57 7.01
CA LEU A 487 15.34 6.72 7.53
C LEU A 487 14.27 5.98 6.72
N LYS A 488 14.61 5.45 5.55
CA LYS A 488 13.74 4.55 4.78
C LYS A 488 13.77 3.10 5.28
N ASP A 489 14.79 2.75 6.10
CA ASP A 489 14.87 1.42 6.70
C ASP A 489 13.76 1.23 7.74
N SER A 490 13.21 0.04 7.80
CA SER A 490 12.21 -0.30 8.82
C SER A 490 12.82 -0.41 10.22
N LEU A 491 11.98 -0.24 11.25
CA LEU A 491 12.39 -0.53 12.63
C LEU A 491 12.90 -1.97 12.78
N PHE A 492 12.25 -2.93 12.09
CA PHE A 492 12.68 -4.32 12.05
C PHE A 492 14.15 -4.44 11.64
N GLU A 493 14.51 -3.82 10.52
CA GLU A 493 15.85 -3.93 9.96
C GLU A 493 16.91 -3.31 10.86
N ARG A 494 16.61 -2.14 11.43
CA ARG A 494 17.51 -1.48 12.38
C ARG A 494 17.74 -2.30 13.66
N LEU A 495 16.68 -2.80 14.28
CA LEU A 495 16.80 -3.64 15.47
C LEU A 495 17.48 -4.99 15.14
N TYR A 496 17.22 -5.57 13.98
CA TYR A 496 17.87 -6.79 13.52
C TYR A 496 19.39 -6.61 13.39
N ARG A 497 19.85 -5.52 12.74
CA ARG A 497 21.28 -5.19 12.64
C ARG A 497 21.93 -5.09 14.04
N ASN A 498 21.28 -4.45 14.99
CA ASN A 498 21.77 -4.30 16.35
C ASN A 498 21.82 -5.65 17.09
N CYS A 499 20.78 -6.48 16.97
CA CYS A 499 20.76 -7.82 17.58
C CYS A 499 21.83 -8.73 17.01
N THR A 500 22.07 -8.69 15.70
CA THR A 500 23.11 -9.53 15.06
C THR A 500 24.52 -9.08 15.42
N ALA A 501 24.76 -7.77 15.51
CA ALA A 501 26.05 -7.23 15.93
C ALA A 501 26.43 -7.61 17.36
N THR A 502 25.44 -7.78 18.26
CA THR A 502 25.64 -8.17 19.67
C THR A 502 25.37 -9.64 19.94
N VAL A 503 25.05 -10.43 18.92
CA VAL A 503 24.69 -11.88 19.03
C VAL A 503 23.56 -12.09 20.05
N HIS A 504 22.56 -11.19 20.05
CA HIS A 504 21.45 -11.23 21.02
C HIS A 504 20.42 -12.31 20.66
N ARG A 505 19.75 -12.87 21.68
CA ARG A 505 18.77 -13.97 21.54
C ARG A 505 17.38 -13.55 21.05
N SER A 506 17.12 -12.26 20.92
CA SER A 506 15.79 -11.71 20.56
C SER A 506 15.48 -11.76 19.07
N TYR A 507 16.10 -12.66 18.31
CA TYR A 507 15.74 -12.91 16.93
C TYR A 507 15.89 -14.38 16.54
N ASP A 508 15.17 -14.79 15.50
CA ASP A 508 15.34 -16.10 14.85
C ASP A 508 14.95 -16.01 13.36
N MET A 509 15.25 -17.07 12.61
CA MET A 509 14.95 -17.17 11.20
C MET A 509 14.29 -18.50 10.87
N LEU A 510 13.19 -18.45 10.12
CA LEU A 510 12.59 -19.63 9.49
C LEU A 510 13.45 -20.08 8.31
N CYS A 511 13.81 -21.34 8.26
CA CYS A 511 14.68 -21.88 7.20
C CYS A 511 13.98 -22.89 6.28
N ARG A 512 12.85 -23.45 6.68
CA ARG A 512 12.14 -24.47 5.90
C ARG A 512 11.03 -23.82 5.06
N GLN A 513 11.14 -23.92 3.73
CA GLN A 513 10.16 -23.33 2.80
C GLN A 513 9.37 -24.41 2.07
N GLY A 514 8.05 -24.20 1.93
CA GLY A 514 7.12 -25.09 1.25
C GLY A 514 6.57 -24.56 -0.09
N ARG A 515 7.01 -23.37 -0.53
CA ARG A 515 6.45 -22.71 -1.72
C ARG A 515 7.12 -23.13 -3.02
N MET A 516 8.43 -22.95 -3.10
CA MET A 516 9.17 -23.03 -4.35
C MET A 516 9.85 -24.39 -4.52
N HIS A 517 9.87 -24.89 -5.76
CA HIS A 517 10.79 -25.96 -6.12
C HIS A 517 12.24 -25.51 -5.87
N PRO A 518 13.16 -26.41 -5.45
CA PRO A 518 14.56 -26.05 -5.16
C PRO A 518 15.27 -25.33 -6.29
N GLU A 519 15.02 -25.67 -7.55
CA GLU A 519 15.61 -25.01 -8.73
C GLU A 519 15.16 -23.56 -8.85
N VAL A 520 13.87 -23.28 -8.62
CA VAL A 520 13.33 -21.92 -8.64
C VAL A 520 13.87 -21.09 -7.47
N ALA A 521 14.01 -21.71 -6.30
CA ALA A 521 14.53 -21.08 -5.11
C ALA A 521 16.05 -20.86 -5.13
N LEU A 522 16.81 -21.56 -5.98
CA LEU A 522 18.26 -21.67 -5.93
C LEU A 522 18.97 -20.31 -5.92
N PHE A 523 18.62 -19.43 -6.87
CA PHE A 523 19.23 -18.12 -6.97
C PHE A 523 18.95 -17.29 -5.71
N ALA A 524 17.68 -17.15 -5.33
CA ALA A 524 17.28 -16.37 -4.17
C ALA A 524 17.92 -16.90 -2.88
N ASN A 525 17.95 -18.22 -2.70
CA ASN A 525 18.56 -18.88 -1.55
C ASN A 525 20.06 -18.55 -1.42
N ARG A 526 20.81 -18.64 -2.52
CA ARG A 526 22.25 -18.34 -2.53
C ARG A 526 22.53 -16.84 -2.36
N ALA A 527 21.82 -16.01 -3.11
CA ALA A 527 22.08 -14.57 -3.17
C ALA A 527 21.67 -13.82 -1.89
N PHE A 528 20.56 -14.23 -1.25
CA PHE A 528 19.95 -13.46 -0.16
C PHE A 528 19.93 -14.19 1.19
N TYR A 529 19.91 -15.52 1.19
CA TYR A 529 19.73 -16.31 2.44
C TYR A 529 20.93 -17.20 2.79
N GLY A 530 22.06 -17.05 2.07
CA GLY A 530 23.29 -17.76 2.35
C GLY A 530 23.16 -19.28 2.26
N GLY A 531 22.29 -19.80 1.40
CA GLY A 531 22.04 -21.23 1.22
C GLY A 531 21.24 -21.90 2.34
N ARG A 532 20.65 -21.13 3.26
CA ARG A 532 19.98 -21.66 4.47
C ARG A 532 18.56 -22.16 4.25
N LEU A 533 17.93 -21.84 3.10
CA LEU A 533 16.55 -22.28 2.83
C LEU A 533 16.55 -23.76 2.41
N ILE A 534 15.78 -24.56 3.12
CA ILE A 534 15.64 -25.99 2.93
C ILE A 534 14.18 -26.28 2.49
N PRO A 535 13.95 -27.10 1.44
CA PRO A 535 12.60 -27.50 1.06
C PRO A 535 11.97 -28.37 2.15
N VAL A 536 10.67 -28.24 2.36
CA VAL A 536 9.89 -29.07 3.29
C VAL A 536 9.72 -30.49 2.77
N GLY A 537 9.79 -30.69 1.45
CA GLY A 537 9.60 -31.97 0.79
C GLY A 537 8.16 -32.23 0.37
N LEU A 538 7.41 -31.17 0.02
CA LEU A 538 6.07 -31.29 -0.57
C LEU A 538 6.15 -31.90 -1.97
N PRO A 539 5.07 -32.54 -2.48
CA PRO A 539 5.08 -33.22 -3.77
C PRO A 539 5.67 -32.40 -4.91
N HIS A 540 5.24 -31.15 -5.08
CA HIS A 540 5.76 -30.23 -6.10
C HIS A 540 7.23 -29.83 -5.93
N GLN A 541 7.83 -30.06 -4.75
CA GLN A 541 9.24 -29.76 -4.47
C GLN A 541 10.17 -30.96 -4.73
N ILE A 542 9.65 -32.18 -4.69
CA ILE A 542 10.43 -33.43 -4.84
C ILE A 542 10.19 -34.10 -6.21
N GLU A 543 9.21 -33.64 -6.97
CA GLU A 543 8.88 -34.15 -8.29
C GLU A 543 10.06 -33.91 -9.24
N SER A 544 10.79 -34.96 -9.56
CA SER A 544 11.83 -34.92 -10.58
C SER A 544 11.18 -35.21 -11.93
N SER A 545 11.18 -34.22 -12.82
CA SER A 545 10.80 -34.42 -14.19
C SER A 545 11.89 -33.91 -15.10
N ASP A 546 12.56 -34.79 -15.81
CA ASP A 546 13.53 -34.41 -16.85
C ASP A 546 12.84 -33.66 -18.04
N THR A 547 11.51 -33.57 -18.00
CA THR A 547 10.68 -32.98 -19.05
C THR A 547 10.13 -31.59 -18.71
N ILE A 548 10.12 -31.15 -17.45
CA ILE A 548 9.55 -29.89 -17.03
C ILE A 548 10.64 -28.84 -16.85
N CYS A 549 10.67 -27.82 -17.72
CA CYS A 549 11.49 -26.63 -17.55
C CYS A 549 10.88 -25.73 -16.47
N ARG A 550 11.45 -25.71 -15.26
CA ARG A 550 10.91 -24.93 -14.12
C ARG A 550 11.27 -23.46 -14.18
N LEU A 551 12.26 -23.09 -14.97
CA LEU A 551 12.68 -21.71 -15.19
C LEU A 551 13.05 -21.55 -16.67
N ALA A 552 12.22 -20.83 -17.42
CA ALA A 552 12.43 -20.58 -18.84
C ALA A 552 12.61 -19.08 -19.12
N PHE A 553 13.48 -18.75 -20.04
CA PHE A 553 13.68 -17.39 -20.54
C PHE A 553 13.29 -17.31 -22.01
N TYR A 554 12.37 -16.42 -22.33
CA TYR A 554 11.88 -16.14 -23.68
C TYR A 554 12.40 -14.77 -24.12
N PRO A 555 13.32 -14.69 -25.08
CA PRO A 555 13.83 -13.41 -25.56
C PRO A 555 12.76 -12.66 -26.36
N SER A 556 12.58 -11.37 -26.06
CA SER A 556 11.75 -10.45 -26.84
C SER A 556 12.60 -9.56 -27.74
N VAL A 557 11.99 -8.95 -28.74
CA VAL A 557 12.63 -7.95 -29.59
C VAL A 557 12.41 -6.57 -29.00
N PRO A 558 13.44 -5.77 -28.75
CA PRO A 558 13.31 -4.40 -28.29
C PRO A 558 12.52 -3.54 -29.28
N GLU A 559 11.65 -2.66 -28.76
CA GLU A 559 10.91 -1.72 -29.59
C GLU A 559 11.84 -0.64 -30.16
N LYS A 560 11.50 -0.14 -31.37
CA LYS A 560 12.29 0.91 -32.03
C LYS A 560 12.21 2.25 -31.30
N ALA A 561 13.24 3.09 -31.47
CA ALA A 561 13.29 4.43 -30.92
C ALA A 561 12.02 5.24 -31.29
N GLY A 562 11.33 5.76 -30.27
CA GLY A 562 10.05 6.47 -30.38
C GLY A 562 8.86 5.76 -29.72
N ALA A 563 8.98 4.47 -29.40
CA ALA A 563 8.01 3.78 -28.55
C ALA A 563 8.16 4.21 -27.07
N SER A 564 7.08 4.15 -26.31
CA SER A 564 7.13 4.40 -24.87
C SER A 564 8.12 3.42 -24.21
N ALA A 565 9.04 3.93 -23.39
CA ALA A 565 9.99 3.11 -22.64
C ALA A 565 9.31 2.12 -21.65
N LYS A 566 7.99 2.25 -21.47
CA LYS A 566 7.19 1.48 -20.50
C LYS A 566 6.25 0.45 -21.17
N ILE A 567 6.37 0.25 -22.48
CA ILE A 567 5.53 -0.68 -23.27
C ILE A 567 6.41 -1.47 -24.25
N ASN A 568 6.20 -2.79 -24.33
CA ASN A 568 6.81 -3.65 -25.33
C ASN A 568 5.73 -4.59 -25.92
N TYR A 569 5.33 -4.33 -27.16
CA TYR A 569 4.28 -5.10 -27.86
C TYR A 569 4.69 -6.54 -28.17
N SER A 570 5.96 -6.74 -28.56
CA SER A 570 6.49 -8.08 -28.82
C SER A 570 6.43 -8.96 -27.58
N GLU A 571 6.83 -8.38 -26.44
CA GLU A 571 6.81 -9.09 -25.15
C GLU A 571 5.38 -9.37 -24.67
N ALA A 572 4.44 -8.43 -24.84
CA ALA A 572 3.05 -8.64 -24.47
C ALA A 572 2.38 -9.78 -25.24
N ARG A 573 2.70 -9.94 -26.55
CA ARG A 573 2.23 -11.06 -27.36
C ARG A 573 2.81 -12.40 -26.92
N ILE A 574 4.12 -12.45 -26.64
CA ILE A 574 4.77 -13.65 -26.08
C ILE A 574 4.10 -14.06 -24.77
N VAL A 575 3.80 -13.10 -23.90
CA VAL A 575 3.11 -13.33 -22.62
C VAL A 575 1.71 -13.89 -22.84
N ALA A 576 0.95 -13.35 -23.80
CA ALA A 576 -0.39 -13.83 -24.13
C ALA A 576 -0.35 -15.25 -24.72
N ASP A 577 0.59 -15.54 -25.63
CA ASP A 577 0.78 -16.87 -26.21
C ASP A 577 1.16 -17.90 -25.14
N LEU A 578 2.03 -17.53 -24.19
CA LEU A 578 2.39 -18.40 -23.08
C LEU A 578 1.19 -18.65 -22.15
N ALA A 579 0.40 -17.61 -21.86
CA ALA A 579 -0.81 -17.75 -21.05
C ALA A 579 -1.82 -18.70 -21.70
N ALA A 580 -2.00 -18.62 -23.03
CA ALA A 580 -2.87 -19.54 -23.78
C ALA A 580 -2.40 -20.99 -23.67
N ARG A 581 -1.10 -21.26 -23.83
CA ARG A 581 -0.52 -22.61 -23.68
C ARG A 581 -0.71 -23.16 -22.29
N ILE A 582 -0.43 -22.36 -21.25
CA ILE A 582 -0.64 -22.78 -19.86
C ILE A 582 -2.11 -23.11 -19.61
N TYR A 583 -3.03 -22.32 -20.17
CA TYR A 583 -4.46 -22.62 -20.10
C TYR A 583 -4.82 -23.92 -20.78
N GLU A 584 -4.27 -24.19 -21.98
CA GLU A 584 -4.47 -25.45 -22.73
C GLU A 584 -3.95 -26.66 -21.94
N ASP A 585 -2.78 -26.53 -21.30
CA ASP A 585 -2.18 -27.59 -20.47
C ASP A 585 -2.99 -27.90 -19.22
N HIS A 586 -3.73 -26.91 -18.70
CA HIS A 586 -4.52 -26.97 -17.46
C HIS A 586 -6.04 -26.90 -17.67
N GLN A 587 -6.57 -27.19 -18.87
CA GLN A 587 -8.00 -26.99 -19.17
C GLN A 587 -8.96 -27.60 -18.15
N THR A 588 -8.58 -28.71 -17.50
CA THR A 588 -9.46 -29.46 -16.58
C THR A 588 -9.40 -28.97 -15.14
N ASP A 589 -8.31 -28.31 -14.75
CA ASP A 589 -8.00 -27.89 -13.38
C ASP A 589 -7.56 -26.42 -13.25
N PHE A 590 -7.78 -25.63 -14.33
CA PHE A 590 -7.43 -24.23 -14.34
C PHE A 590 -8.22 -23.43 -13.31
N ASP A 591 -7.52 -22.86 -12.35
CA ASP A 591 -8.05 -21.94 -11.33
C ASP A 591 -7.48 -20.54 -11.58
N GLU A 592 -8.34 -19.56 -11.86
CA GLU A 592 -7.98 -18.18 -12.17
C GLU A 592 -7.22 -17.49 -11.05
N SER A 593 -7.46 -17.90 -9.79
CA SER A 593 -6.83 -17.36 -8.61
C SER A 593 -5.52 -18.06 -8.21
N ARG A 594 -5.24 -19.23 -8.79
CA ARG A 594 -4.15 -20.09 -8.36
C ARG A 594 -3.18 -20.47 -9.48
N THR A 595 -3.66 -20.84 -10.68
CA THR A 595 -2.82 -21.46 -11.70
C THR A 595 -1.79 -20.50 -12.28
N LEU A 596 -2.21 -19.32 -12.73
CA LEU A 596 -1.34 -18.39 -13.47
C LEU A 596 -1.37 -16.98 -12.90
N GLY A 597 -0.19 -16.35 -12.82
CA GLY A 597 -0.05 -14.93 -12.55
C GLY A 597 0.97 -14.27 -13.46
N ILE A 598 0.73 -13.03 -13.83
CA ILE A 598 1.62 -12.25 -14.70
C ILE A 598 2.09 -10.99 -13.97
N ILE A 599 3.40 -10.81 -13.92
CA ILE A 599 4.05 -9.69 -13.24
C ILE A 599 4.77 -8.83 -14.26
N THR A 600 4.62 -7.50 -14.16
CA THR A 600 5.40 -6.55 -14.97
C THR A 600 5.63 -5.25 -14.19
N PRO A 601 6.76 -4.52 -14.41
CA PRO A 601 7.07 -3.32 -13.63
C PRO A 601 6.22 -2.10 -13.99
N TYR A 602 5.55 -2.10 -15.17
CA TYR A 602 4.86 -0.90 -15.66
C TYR A 602 3.37 -1.10 -15.87
N ARG A 603 2.56 -0.16 -15.38
CA ARG A 603 1.10 -0.19 -15.50
C ARG A 603 0.63 -0.15 -16.96
N SER A 604 1.31 0.59 -17.83
CA SER A 604 1.03 0.61 -19.27
C SER A 604 1.23 -0.76 -19.93
N GLN A 605 2.25 -1.52 -19.50
CA GLN A 605 2.44 -2.90 -19.95
C GLN A 605 1.36 -3.85 -19.44
N ILE A 606 0.85 -3.63 -18.20
CA ILE A 606 -0.31 -4.39 -17.69
C ILE A 606 -1.52 -4.23 -18.62
N ALA A 607 -1.84 -3.00 -19.00
CA ALA A 607 -2.98 -2.71 -19.88
C ALA A 607 -2.81 -3.37 -21.24
N LEU A 608 -1.59 -3.34 -21.80
CA LEU A 608 -1.28 -3.98 -23.08
C LEU A 608 -1.39 -5.51 -22.99
N ILE A 609 -0.81 -6.13 -21.97
CA ILE A 609 -0.91 -7.59 -21.76
C ILE A 609 -2.37 -8.02 -21.61
N LYS A 610 -3.17 -7.30 -20.84
CA LYS A 610 -4.61 -7.59 -20.69
C LYS A 610 -5.34 -7.50 -22.03
N LYS A 611 -5.03 -6.51 -22.86
CA LYS A 611 -5.61 -6.36 -24.20
C LYS A 611 -5.25 -7.53 -25.13
N GLU A 612 -3.97 -7.96 -25.12
CA GLU A 612 -3.53 -9.12 -25.91
C GLU A 612 -4.22 -10.41 -25.43
N ILE A 613 -4.35 -10.61 -24.10
CA ILE A 613 -5.07 -11.74 -23.52
C ILE A 613 -6.56 -11.72 -23.89
N GLU A 614 -7.22 -10.56 -23.82
CA GLU A 614 -8.62 -10.39 -24.19
C GLU A 614 -8.86 -10.77 -25.66
N SER A 615 -7.90 -10.46 -26.56
CA SER A 615 -7.96 -10.81 -27.97
C SER A 615 -7.95 -12.31 -28.24
N LEU A 616 -7.50 -13.14 -27.30
CA LEU A 616 -7.52 -14.60 -27.41
C LEU A 616 -8.93 -15.19 -27.26
N GLY A 617 -9.88 -14.41 -26.70
CA GLY A 617 -11.26 -14.87 -26.51
C GLY A 617 -11.45 -15.98 -25.47
N ILE A 618 -10.51 -16.13 -24.52
CA ILE A 618 -10.55 -17.12 -23.44
C ILE A 618 -11.00 -16.43 -22.13
N PRO A 619 -12.28 -16.59 -21.70
CA PRO A 619 -12.83 -15.84 -20.56
C PRO A 619 -12.09 -16.08 -19.23
N ALA A 620 -11.55 -17.28 -19.01
CA ALA A 620 -10.80 -17.63 -17.80
C ALA A 620 -9.51 -16.80 -17.66
N LEU A 621 -8.82 -16.54 -18.77
CA LEU A 621 -7.60 -15.75 -18.78
C LEU A 621 -7.85 -14.26 -18.50
N ASN A 622 -9.05 -13.73 -18.76
CA ASN A 622 -9.38 -12.34 -18.46
C ASN A 622 -9.50 -12.06 -16.95
N ARG A 623 -9.63 -13.12 -16.14
CA ARG A 623 -9.79 -13.03 -14.68
C ARG A 623 -8.51 -13.30 -13.89
N ILE A 624 -7.43 -13.74 -14.55
CA ILE A 624 -6.13 -13.91 -13.88
C ILE A 624 -5.55 -12.59 -13.40
N LEU A 625 -4.70 -12.65 -12.37
CA LEU A 625 -4.02 -11.47 -11.86
C LEU A 625 -2.84 -11.08 -12.78
N VAL A 626 -2.93 -9.89 -13.36
CA VAL A 626 -1.84 -9.23 -14.10
C VAL A 626 -1.55 -7.92 -13.39
N ASP A 627 -0.39 -7.79 -12.72
CA ASP A 627 -0.10 -6.61 -11.90
C ASP A 627 1.43 -6.41 -11.68
N THR A 628 1.77 -5.34 -10.93
CA THR A 628 3.17 -5.07 -10.52
C THR A 628 3.61 -6.00 -9.39
N VAL A 629 4.92 -6.09 -9.17
CA VAL A 629 5.50 -6.93 -8.14
C VAL A 629 5.02 -6.55 -6.73
N GLU A 630 4.81 -5.27 -6.46
CA GLU A 630 4.32 -4.77 -5.17
C GLU A 630 2.89 -5.28 -4.89
N ARG A 631 2.07 -5.37 -5.92
CA ARG A 631 0.69 -5.88 -5.80
C ARG A 631 0.63 -7.40 -5.71
N PHE A 632 1.63 -8.10 -6.24
CA PHE A 632 1.78 -9.55 -6.09
C PHE A 632 2.28 -9.98 -4.72
N GLN A 633 2.85 -9.06 -3.95
CA GLN A 633 3.39 -9.38 -2.63
C GLN A 633 2.32 -10.03 -1.73
N GLY A 634 2.69 -11.12 -1.05
CA GLY A 634 1.77 -11.95 -0.29
C GLY A 634 0.91 -12.92 -1.13
N SER A 635 1.05 -12.91 -2.47
CA SER A 635 0.39 -13.87 -3.37
C SER A 635 1.31 -15.01 -3.76
N GLU A 636 0.70 -16.10 -4.20
CA GLU A 636 1.41 -17.23 -4.83
C GLU A 636 0.58 -17.79 -5.99
N ARG A 637 1.26 -18.34 -7.00
CA ARG A 637 0.67 -18.99 -8.16
C ARG A 637 1.52 -20.21 -8.50
N ASP A 638 0.89 -21.19 -9.15
CA ASP A 638 1.60 -22.37 -9.62
C ASP A 638 2.59 -22.00 -10.73
N VAL A 639 2.21 -21.08 -11.61
CA VAL A 639 3.05 -20.52 -12.68
C VAL A 639 3.07 -19.00 -12.62
N ILE A 640 4.28 -18.42 -12.73
CA ILE A 640 4.48 -16.97 -12.83
C ILE A 640 5.16 -16.64 -14.16
N ILE A 641 4.57 -15.73 -14.94
CA ILE A 641 5.22 -15.09 -16.07
C ILE A 641 5.69 -13.70 -15.64
N TYR A 642 6.97 -13.40 -15.79
CA TYR A 642 7.52 -12.07 -15.53
C TYR A 642 7.87 -11.38 -16.85
N SER A 643 7.17 -10.28 -17.15
CA SER A 643 7.40 -9.43 -18.31
C SER A 643 8.33 -8.28 -17.90
N PHE A 644 9.55 -8.25 -18.40
CA PHE A 644 10.55 -7.24 -18.03
C PHE A 644 10.29 -5.88 -18.66
N CYS A 645 9.62 -5.87 -19.81
CA CYS A 645 9.34 -4.65 -20.58
C CYS A 645 10.62 -3.85 -20.91
N VAL A 646 11.65 -4.55 -21.40
CA VAL A 646 12.94 -3.94 -21.72
C VAL A 646 12.90 -3.36 -23.13
N ASN A 647 13.17 -2.06 -23.24
CA ASN A 647 13.35 -1.32 -24.49
C ASN A 647 14.69 -0.57 -24.45
N TYR A 648 15.16 -0.09 -25.61
CA TYR A 648 16.39 0.69 -25.70
C TYR A 648 16.18 2.14 -25.33
#